data_3b3681ed968968538fc81aabe81f568c
#
_entry.id   3b3681ed968968538fc81aabe81f568c
#
_cell.length_a   1.000
_cell.length_b   1.000
_cell.length_c   1.000
_cell.angle_alpha   90.00
_cell.angle_beta   90.00
_cell.angle_gamma   90.00
#
_symmetry.space_group_name_H-M   'P 1'
#
loop_
_entity.id
_entity.type
_entity.pdbx_description
1 polymer ?
#
loop_
_entity_poly.entity_id
_entity_poly.type
_entity_poly.pdbx_seq_one_letter_code
_entity_poly.pdbx_strand_id
1 'polypeptide(L)'
;MNIFHKVTLQSMKKSRTRTIVTVIGVILSAAMITAVTTFSVSLLNYMIKGATVKYGGWHVEFLDVDSSFGEARARDAGVAGTAISENIGYAELKGGKNPNKPYLFIAGFSKEAFDTVPIELVSGRLPENSGEILVPAHVAANGGVTYAVGDTLSLAIGSRMAGEGRLGQHDPFPARNEPGKENETFVPQEERTYTVVGICERPAFEEFTAPGYTLITTEDTAAGLTAGSTGQTASLSIFVTLKNPGKVQAYIERTAGQSAYVLNDNVLRFLGVSSDHLFNMLLYSVGGILMALIMTGSIFLIYNSFTISLNERTRQFGILASVGATAGQLRNSVLFEGLCIGAAGIPIGILVGLGSIGLVISFVAEKFKNFGYSAVSLSLTVSGTAIAGAAVISLVTILFAAYIPARKAAARPVMESIRQTNEIKIESGAVRTSKLTQRLCGLEVTLALKNFKRKKKRCRSIVLSLSLSVILFVSANAFGSCLNQGAKRSVVNTDFDICFSSPKIDENELFRLYGRLKTAEGIKESSYQALMSYSCAVRAGDLSDEYRKYMGYENPDETVTLPMDIQFIEDREFRNFIESQGLSPEEYTGQNAKMIAVAKQKSDETKSGRSGLVNMFVGDSVSGSVTPRAELPGEVKGNPSADKEKQISITFVDTIPLDTLPKNSSDVKPFIFMIVAPWQLREQFVSPDAGEIMGLTFLADKPSQVTAEMSEMIQEAGIGTDYTLYNVNRMFEENRSILFVIHVFTYVFVMMISLIAAANVFNTISTNIKLRRRELAMLRSIGMSDRDFNKMMNFECAFYGMRTLLFGLPAAGICSWLIYCGMAAGGADVSFVFPWASMAVSAFSVYFIVFITMVFAVGKLKKENIIDALRDDMA
;
A
#
# COMPACT_ATOMS: atom_id res chain seq x y z
N MET A 1 29.10 34.64 -25.57
CA MET A 1 29.33 33.97 -24.25
C MET A 1 30.01 34.98 -23.33
N ASN A 2 29.42 35.27 -22.16
CA ASN A 2 29.94 36.27 -21.20
C ASN A 2 31.32 35.81 -20.68
N ILE A 3 32.23 36.73 -20.38
CA ILE A 3 33.57 36.45 -19.90
C ILE A 3 33.59 35.58 -18.64
N PHE A 4 32.62 35.75 -17.75
CA PHE A 4 32.41 34.93 -16.55
C PHE A 4 32.13 33.46 -16.87
N HIS A 5 31.34 33.19 -17.95
CA HIS A 5 31.06 31.83 -18.40
C HIS A 5 32.29 31.13 -18.96
N LYS A 6 33.16 31.88 -19.72
CA LYS A 6 34.42 31.31 -20.21
C LYS A 6 35.34 30.95 -19.05
N VAL A 7 35.50 31.86 -18.07
CA VAL A 7 36.33 31.63 -16.87
C VAL A 7 35.83 30.42 -16.09
N THR A 8 34.50 30.26 -15.95
CA THR A 8 33.91 29.10 -15.26
C THR A 8 34.25 27.79 -15.97
N LEU A 9 34.04 27.70 -17.29
CA LEU A 9 34.37 26.52 -18.07
C LEU A 9 35.84 26.15 -18.02
N GLN A 10 36.74 27.15 -18.10
CA GLN A 10 38.16 26.91 -18.01
C GLN A 10 38.57 26.42 -16.60
N SER A 11 37.95 26.96 -15.55
CA SER A 11 38.16 26.51 -14.18
C SER A 11 37.65 25.06 -13.96
N MET A 12 36.51 24.69 -14.54
CA MET A 12 36.00 23.31 -14.49
C MET A 12 36.95 22.33 -15.20
N LYS A 13 37.53 22.71 -16.35
CA LYS A 13 38.51 21.91 -17.08
C LYS A 13 39.83 21.73 -16.30
N LYS A 14 40.28 22.78 -15.60
CA LYS A 14 41.51 22.71 -14.80
C LYS A 14 41.33 21.84 -13.53
N SER A 15 40.13 21.78 -12.97
CA SER A 15 39.85 21.00 -11.74
C SER A 15 39.00 19.75 -12.03
N ARG A 16 39.50 18.89 -12.95
CA ARG A 16 38.77 17.69 -13.46
C ARG A 16 38.25 16.77 -12.37
N THR A 17 39.07 16.37 -11.41
CA THR A 17 38.69 15.43 -10.33
C THR A 17 37.50 15.94 -9.52
N ARG A 18 37.47 17.22 -9.23
CA ARG A 18 36.35 17.84 -8.48
C ARG A 18 35.07 17.89 -9.31
N THR A 19 35.18 18.36 -10.55
CA THR A 19 34.06 18.43 -11.48
C THR A 19 33.43 17.05 -11.66
N ILE A 20 34.23 16.00 -11.83
CA ILE A 20 33.77 14.61 -11.93
C ILE A 20 33.00 14.18 -10.68
N VAL A 21 33.51 14.46 -9.46
CA VAL A 21 32.83 14.10 -8.21
C VAL A 21 31.45 14.80 -8.09
N THR A 22 31.38 16.09 -8.49
CA THR A 22 30.11 16.81 -8.49
C THR A 22 29.15 16.26 -9.54
N VAL A 23 29.66 15.94 -10.74
CA VAL A 23 28.85 15.31 -11.82
C VAL A 23 28.33 13.94 -11.36
N ILE A 24 29.13 13.11 -10.72
CA ILE A 24 28.69 11.82 -10.14
C ILE A 24 27.56 12.04 -9.13
N GLY A 25 27.68 13.06 -8.25
CA GLY A 25 26.60 13.40 -7.33
C GLY A 25 25.28 13.77 -8.02
N VAL A 26 25.38 14.54 -9.11
CA VAL A 26 24.22 14.89 -9.95
C VAL A 26 23.67 13.66 -10.69
N ILE A 27 24.52 12.80 -11.22
CA ILE A 27 24.13 11.53 -11.85
C ILE A 27 23.33 10.66 -10.87
N LEU A 28 23.83 10.44 -9.66
CA LEU A 28 23.16 9.64 -8.64
C LEU A 28 21.80 10.23 -8.25
N SER A 29 21.74 11.57 -8.09
CA SER A 29 20.49 12.28 -7.79
C SER A 29 19.48 12.14 -8.93
N ALA A 30 19.88 12.41 -10.16
CA ALA A 30 19.01 12.32 -11.34
C ALA A 30 18.59 10.86 -11.62
N ALA A 31 19.49 9.90 -11.41
CA ALA A 31 19.19 8.47 -11.54
C ALA A 31 18.11 8.03 -10.55
N MET A 32 18.19 8.47 -9.29
CA MET A 32 17.21 8.13 -8.27
C MET A 32 15.85 8.74 -8.56
N ILE A 33 15.80 10.02 -8.94
CA ILE A 33 14.53 10.68 -9.32
C ILE A 33 13.92 9.95 -10.53
N THR A 34 14.71 9.65 -11.56
CA THR A 34 14.26 8.95 -12.76
C THR A 34 13.81 7.53 -12.45
N ALA A 35 14.56 6.77 -11.65
CA ALA A 35 14.20 5.40 -11.28
C ALA A 35 12.85 5.34 -10.55
N VAL A 36 12.65 6.23 -9.56
CA VAL A 36 11.40 6.27 -8.78
C VAL A 36 10.22 6.73 -9.63
N THR A 37 10.37 7.78 -10.42
CA THR A 37 9.28 8.27 -11.30
C THR A 37 8.92 7.24 -12.36
N THR A 38 9.91 6.58 -12.98
CA THR A 38 9.68 5.54 -14.00
C THR A 38 9.04 4.29 -13.38
N PHE A 39 9.47 3.88 -12.19
CA PHE A 39 8.83 2.77 -11.47
C PHE A 39 7.36 3.08 -11.16
N SER A 40 7.09 4.27 -10.62
CA SER A 40 5.72 4.70 -10.32
C SER A 40 4.83 4.70 -11.56
N VAL A 41 5.32 5.22 -12.69
CA VAL A 41 4.58 5.20 -13.96
C VAL A 41 4.39 3.78 -14.50
N SER A 42 5.41 2.92 -14.38
CA SER A 42 5.31 1.52 -14.83
C SER A 42 4.30 0.73 -14.00
N LEU A 43 4.32 0.90 -12.68
CA LEU A 43 3.37 0.27 -11.77
C LEU A 43 1.95 0.77 -12.03
N LEU A 44 1.77 2.09 -12.14
CA LEU A 44 0.48 2.70 -12.42
C LEU A 44 -0.10 2.22 -13.75
N ASN A 45 0.73 2.15 -14.80
CA ASN A 45 0.31 1.64 -16.10
C ASN A 45 -0.06 0.14 -16.06
N TYR A 46 0.66 -0.67 -15.27
CA TYR A 46 0.28 -2.05 -14.99
C TYR A 46 -1.10 -2.14 -14.31
N MET A 47 -1.33 -1.33 -13.27
CA MET A 47 -2.61 -1.32 -12.55
C MET A 47 -3.76 -0.85 -13.44
N ILE A 48 -3.56 0.19 -14.25
CA ILE A 48 -4.57 0.69 -15.20
C ILE A 48 -4.91 -0.39 -16.23
N LYS A 49 -3.89 -0.99 -16.88
CA LYS A 49 -4.12 -2.05 -17.86
C LYS A 49 -4.80 -3.27 -17.25
N GLY A 50 -4.36 -3.68 -16.08
CA GLY A 50 -4.95 -4.81 -15.37
C GLY A 50 -6.41 -4.54 -14.99
N ALA A 51 -6.69 -3.37 -14.44
CA ALA A 51 -8.05 -2.95 -14.12
C ALA A 51 -8.94 -2.86 -15.38
N THR A 52 -8.41 -2.33 -16.49
CA THR A 52 -9.12 -2.26 -17.77
C THR A 52 -9.46 -3.65 -18.31
N VAL A 53 -8.52 -4.60 -18.22
CA VAL A 53 -8.76 -5.99 -18.68
C VAL A 53 -9.81 -6.68 -17.80
N LYS A 54 -9.80 -6.43 -16.49
CA LYS A 54 -10.70 -7.10 -15.54
C LYS A 54 -12.09 -6.45 -15.45
N TYR A 55 -12.16 -5.11 -15.45
CA TYR A 55 -13.40 -4.36 -15.18
C TYR A 55 -13.93 -3.59 -16.39
N GLY A 56 -13.23 -3.64 -17.53
CA GLY A 56 -13.57 -2.92 -18.73
C GLY A 56 -12.95 -1.52 -18.86
N GLY A 57 -12.90 -1.03 -20.10
CA GLY A 57 -12.30 0.26 -20.44
C GLY A 57 -13.23 1.46 -20.32
N TRP A 58 -14.43 1.26 -19.81
CA TRP A 58 -15.43 2.33 -19.61
C TRP A 58 -15.14 3.17 -18.36
N HIS A 59 -15.68 4.39 -18.30
CA HIS A 59 -15.46 5.31 -17.18
C HIS A 59 -16.74 5.65 -16.43
N VAL A 60 -17.87 5.73 -17.13
CA VAL A 60 -19.19 5.96 -16.53
C VAL A 60 -20.24 5.13 -17.25
N GLU A 61 -21.14 4.53 -16.49
CA GLU A 61 -22.35 3.85 -16.95
C GLU A 61 -23.55 4.70 -16.57
N PHE A 62 -24.40 5.01 -17.54
CA PHE A 62 -25.69 5.66 -17.32
C PHE A 62 -26.78 4.59 -17.33
N LEU A 63 -27.62 4.60 -16.31
CA LEU A 63 -28.63 3.56 -16.05
C LEU A 63 -30.01 4.03 -16.50
N ASP A 64 -30.79 3.08 -17.00
CA ASP A 64 -32.19 3.26 -17.35
C ASP A 64 -32.45 4.47 -18.24
N VAL A 65 -31.62 4.64 -19.26
CA VAL A 65 -31.72 5.74 -20.24
C VAL A 65 -32.34 5.28 -21.55
N ASP A 66 -32.81 6.21 -22.35
CA ASP A 66 -33.40 5.94 -23.67
C ASP A 66 -32.34 5.95 -24.80
N SER A 67 -32.72 5.49 -25.98
CA SER A 67 -31.86 5.42 -27.16
C SER A 67 -31.37 6.82 -27.62
N SER A 68 -32.21 7.87 -27.44
CA SER A 68 -31.82 9.25 -27.79
C SER A 68 -30.70 9.79 -26.94
N PHE A 69 -30.68 9.43 -25.66
CA PHE A 69 -29.57 9.73 -24.77
C PHE A 69 -28.26 9.05 -25.24
N GLY A 70 -28.34 7.78 -25.65
CA GLY A 70 -27.18 7.03 -26.16
C GLY A 70 -26.60 7.64 -27.42
N GLU A 71 -27.46 7.99 -28.41
CA GLU A 71 -27.02 8.66 -29.62
C GLU A 71 -26.35 10.02 -29.35
N ALA A 72 -26.91 10.79 -28.41
CA ALA A 72 -26.31 12.06 -28.01
C ALA A 72 -24.92 11.88 -27.40
N ARG A 73 -24.71 10.82 -26.60
CA ARG A 73 -23.36 10.49 -26.02
C ARG A 73 -22.39 10.01 -27.09
N ALA A 74 -22.83 9.18 -28.03
CA ALA A 74 -21.98 8.69 -29.11
C ALA A 74 -21.45 9.84 -30.03
N ARG A 75 -22.21 10.91 -30.15
CA ARG A 75 -21.83 12.11 -30.95
C ARG A 75 -21.04 13.15 -30.15
N ASP A 76 -20.84 12.99 -28.82
CA ASP A 76 -20.12 13.95 -27.98
C ASP A 76 -18.63 13.93 -28.31
N ALA A 77 -18.06 15.11 -28.59
CA ALA A 77 -16.64 15.25 -28.94
C ALA A 77 -15.67 14.79 -27.83
N GLY A 78 -16.11 14.78 -26.57
CA GLY A 78 -15.36 14.33 -25.39
C GLY A 78 -15.34 12.81 -25.21
N VAL A 79 -16.21 12.06 -25.91
CA VAL A 79 -16.36 10.62 -25.83
C VAL A 79 -15.43 9.93 -26.85
N ALA A 80 -14.77 8.87 -26.41
CA ALA A 80 -13.93 8.01 -27.25
C ALA A 80 -14.71 6.82 -27.80
N GLY A 81 -15.68 6.29 -27.04
CA GLY A 81 -16.54 5.20 -27.42
C GLY A 81 -17.72 5.07 -26.46
N THR A 82 -18.79 4.45 -26.96
CA THR A 82 -20.00 4.08 -26.21
C THR A 82 -20.31 2.60 -26.46
N ALA A 83 -20.76 1.91 -25.43
CA ALA A 83 -21.24 0.54 -25.54
C ALA A 83 -22.64 0.45 -24.87
N ILE A 84 -23.54 -0.32 -25.46
CA ILE A 84 -24.94 -0.36 -25.04
C ILE A 84 -25.23 -1.75 -24.47
N SER A 85 -25.90 -1.76 -23.32
CA SER A 85 -26.54 -2.94 -22.74
C SER A 85 -28.05 -2.68 -22.66
N GLU A 86 -28.84 -3.49 -23.32
CA GLU A 86 -30.30 -3.47 -23.24
C GLU A 86 -30.76 -4.19 -21.96
N ASN A 87 -31.54 -3.54 -21.12
CA ASN A 87 -32.14 -4.11 -19.94
C ASN A 87 -33.45 -4.86 -20.36
N ILE A 88 -33.31 -6.09 -20.87
CA ILE A 88 -34.44 -6.87 -21.42
C ILE A 88 -35.47 -7.15 -20.33
N GLY A 89 -35.03 -7.51 -19.13
CA GLY A 89 -35.94 -7.69 -17.98
C GLY A 89 -35.46 -8.77 -16.99
N TYR A 90 -36.40 -9.12 -16.12
CA TYR A 90 -36.17 -10.12 -15.07
C TYR A 90 -36.98 -11.37 -15.34
N ALA A 91 -36.50 -12.50 -14.81
CA ALA A 91 -37.30 -13.74 -14.70
C ALA A 91 -37.06 -14.32 -13.31
N GLU A 92 -38.08 -15.01 -12.75
CA GLU A 92 -37.91 -15.71 -11.47
C GLU A 92 -36.96 -16.90 -11.61
N LEU A 93 -35.98 -17.01 -10.69
CA LEU A 93 -35.12 -18.19 -10.61
C LEU A 93 -35.87 -19.35 -9.93
N LYS A 94 -36.55 -20.17 -10.73
CA LYS A 94 -37.28 -21.35 -10.23
C LYS A 94 -36.32 -22.34 -9.56
N GLY A 95 -36.60 -22.66 -8.31
CA GLY A 95 -35.76 -23.54 -7.51
C GLY A 95 -34.55 -22.85 -6.90
N GLY A 96 -34.45 -21.52 -7.01
CA GLY A 96 -33.39 -20.73 -6.39
C GLY A 96 -33.43 -20.84 -4.86
N LYS A 97 -32.25 -21.00 -4.26
CA LYS A 97 -32.11 -21.16 -2.81
C LYS A 97 -31.74 -19.87 -2.08
N ASN A 98 -31.20 -18.86 -2.80
CA ASN A 98 -30.86 -17.57 -2.21
C ASN A 98 -32.08 -16.64 -2.11
N PRO A 99 -32.57 -16.35 -0.90
CA PRO A 99 -33.78 -15.52 -0.72
C PRO A 99 -33.51 -14.04 -1.06
N ASN A 100 -32.25 -13.58 -1.07
CA ASN A 100 -31.88 -12.19 -1.37
C ASN A 100 -31.62 -11.97 -2.87
N LYS A 101 -31.57 -13.04 -3.68
CA LYS A 101 -31.32 -12.98 -5.11
C LYS A 101 -32.25 -13.92 -5.88
N PRO A 102 -33.56 -13.63 -5.89
CA PRO A 102 -34.57 -14.54 -6.42
C PRO A 102 -34.74 -14.51 -7.93
N TYR A 103 -34.00 -13.63 -8.63
CA TYR A 103 -34.24 -13.38 -10.06
C TYR A 103 -33.04 -13.76 -10.94
N LEU A 104 -33.32 -13.95 -12.21
CA LEU A 104 -32.40 -13.87 -13.33
C LEU A 104 -32.62 -12.51 -13.99
N PHE A 105 -31.58 -11.76 -14.27
CA PHE A 105 -31.60 -10.51 -15.03
C PHE A 105 -31.04 -10.75 -16.41
N ILE A 106 -31.75 -10.41 -17.47
CA ILE A 106 -31.32 -10.62 -18.84
C ILE A 106 -30.84 -9.30 -19.44
N ALA A 107 -29.58 -9.27 -19.83
CA ALA A 107 -28.90 -8.13 -20.45
C ALA A 107 -28.56 -8.45 -21.93
N GLY A 108 -29.00 -7.60 -22.83
CA GLY A 108 -28.71 -7.69 -24.28
C GLY A 108 -27.52 -6.79 -24.64
N PHE A 109 -26.38 -7.37 -25.00
CA PHE A 109 -25.17 -6.62 -25.28
C PHE A 109 -25.04 -6.26 -26.77
N SER A 110 -24.71 -5.00 -27.07
CA SER A 110 -24.23 -4.62 -28.39
C SER A 110 -22.85 -5.23 -28.67
N LYS A 111 -22.42 -5.26 -29.91
CA LYS A 111 -21.10 -5.75 -30.27
C LYS A 111 -19.98 -4.98 -29.54
N GLU A 112 -20.13 -3.68 -29.47
CA GLU A 112 -19.21 -2.78 -28.76
C GLU A 112 -19.18 -3.05 -27.24
N ALA A 113 -20.29 -3.55 -26.67
CA ALA A 113 -20.36 -3.91 -25.27
C ALA A 113 -19.51 -5.16 -24.95
N PHE A 114 -19.51 -6.18 -25.80
CA PHE A 114 -18.64 -7.34 -25.63
C PHE A 114 -17.14 -6.97 -25.74
N ASP A 115 -16.81 -5.93 -26.50
CA ASP A 115 -15.41 -5.44 -26.61
C ASP A 115 -15.01 -4.54 -25.41
N THR A 116 -15.97 -3.84 -24.82
CA THR A 116 -15.73 -2.81 -23.76
C THR A 116 -15.85 -3.38 -22.36
N VAL A 117 -16.82 -4.30 -22.15
CA VAL A 117 -17.12 -4.95 -20.87
C VAL A 117 -16.64 -6.39 -20.94
N PRO A 118 -15.52 -6.75 -20.28
CA PRO A 118 -14.93 -8.06 -20.42
C PRO A 118 -15.82 -9.14 -19.79
N ILE A 119 -16.06 -10.21 -20.54
CA ILE A 119 -16.74 -11.42 -20.11
C ILE A 119 -15.72 -12.57 -20.10
N GLU A 120 -15.47 -13.13 -18.91
CA GLU A 120 -14.57 -14.26 -18.75
C GLU A 120 -15.36 -15.58 -18.90
N LEU A 121 -15.10 -16.34 -19.96
CA LEU A 121 -15.75 -17.61 -20.22
C LEU A 121 -15.12 -18.73 -19.38
N VAL A 122 -15.97 -19.49 -18.68
CA VAL A 122 -15.59 -20.75 -18.01
C VAL A 122 -15.68 -21.91 -19.00
N SER A 123 -16.75 -21.94 -19.82
CA SER A 123 -16.96 -22.96 -20.85
C SER A 123 -17.90 -22.46 -21.95
N GLY A 124 -17.85 -23.09 -23.11
CA GLY A 124 -18.70 -22.72 -24.26
C GLY A 124 -18.16 -21.53 -25.06
N ARG A 125 -19.05 -20.69 -25.58
CA ARG A 125 -18.74 -19.54 -26.43
C ARG A 125 -19.65 -18.34 -26.12
N LEU A 126 -19.31 -17.18 -26.66
CA LEU A 126 -20.16 -15.99 -26.63
C LEU A 126 -21.43 -16.18 -27.49
N PRO A 127 -22.56 -15.55 -27.15
CA PRO A 127 -23.77 -15.58 -27.95
C PRO A 127 -23.61 -14.84 -29.27
N GLU A 128 -24.14 -15.38 -30.34
CA GLU A 128 -24.10 -14.81 -31.69
C GLU A 128 -25.44 -14.19 -32.11
N ASN A 129 -26.53 -14.53 -31.41
CA ASN A 129 -27.87 -14.04 -31.69
C ASN A 129 -28.69 -13.93 -30.39
N SER A 130 -29.82 -13.21 -30.44
CA SER A 130 -30.68 -12.93 -29.29
C SER A 130 -31.44 -14.16 -28.72
N GLY A 131 -31.39 -15.33 -29.38
CA GLY A 131 -31.91 -16.62 -28.86
C GLY A 131 -30.85 -17.42 -28.08
N GLU A 132 -29.60 -16.95 -28.01
CA GLU A 132 -28.51 -17.58 -27.28
C GLU A 132 -28.20 -16.80 -26.02
N ILE A 133 -27.80 -17.50 -24.95
CA ILE A 133 -27.54 -16.85 -23.67
C ILE A 133 -26.33 -17.43 -22.95
N LEU A 134 -25.57 -16.56 -22.25
CA LEU A 134 -24.57 -16.94 -21.28
C LEU A 134 -25.19 -16.97 -19.90
N VAL A 135 -24.81 -17.98 -19.12
CA VAL A 135 -25.23 -18.13 -17.72
C VAL A 135 -23.99 -17.99 -16.83
N PRO A 136 -24.00 -17.11 -15.82
CA PRO A 136 -22.87 -16.98 -14.93
C PRO A 136 -22.80 -18.14 -13.93
N ALA A 137 -21.59 -18.65 -13.69
CA ALA A 137 -21.30 -19.81 -12.85
C ALA A 137 -21.84 -19.66 -11.40
N HIS A 138 -21.96 -18.42 -10.92
CA HIS A 138 -22.49 -18.18 -9.58
C HIS A 138 -24.00 -18.38 -9.44
N VAL A 139 -24.74 -18.59 -10.52
CA VAL A 139 -26.13 -19.10 -10.45
C VAL A 139 -26.14 -20.49 -9.79
N ALA A 140 -25.19 -21.34 -10.13
CA ALA A 140 -25.05 -22.65 -9.50
C ALA A 140 -24.49 -22.53 -8.07
N ALA A 141 -23.43 -21.79 -7.89
CA ALA A 141 -22.72 -21.71 -6.60
C ALA A 141 -23.51 -20.95 -5.51
N ASN A 142 -24.23 -19.89 -5.88
CA ASN A 142 -24.95 -19.03 -4.96
C ASN A 142 -26.47 -19.21 -5.06
N GLY A 143 -27.00 -19.39 -6.30
CA GLY A 143 -28.43 -19.61 -6.55
C GLY A 143 -28.88 -21.07 -6.37
N GLY A 144 -27.96 -22.03 -6.34
CA GLY A 144 -28.27 -23.45 -6.18
C GLY A 144 -29.00 -24.12 -7.37
N VAL A 145 -28.95 -23.47 -8.55
CA VAL A 145 -29.53 -23.99 -9.79
C VAL A 145 -28.46 -24.13 -10.84
N THR A 146 -28.26 -25.32 -11.35
CA THR A 146 -27.21 -25.62 -12.32
C THR A 146 -27.77 -25.67 -13.74
N TYR A 147 -27.12 -24.99 -14.67
CA TYR A 147 -27.39 -25.03 -16.10
C TYR A 147 -26.17 -25.55 -16.85
N ALA A 148 -26.41 -26.31 -17.90
CA ALA A 148 -25.34 -26.84 -18.78
C ALA A 148 -25.41 -26.18 -20.16
N VAL A 149 -24.25 -26.15 -20.86
CA VAL A 149 -24.22 -25.74 -22.27
C VAL A 149 -25.05 -26.68 -23.11
N GLY A 150 -26.00 -26.13 -23.88
CA GLY A 150 -26.98 -26.84 -24.67
C GLY A 150 -28.36 -26.87 -24.04
N ASP A 151 -28.52 -26.49 -22.79
CA ASP A 151 -29.83 -26.42 -22.14
C ASP A 151 -30.71 -25.33 -22.79
N THR A 152 -32.04 -25.58 -22.77
CA THR A 152 -33.03 -24.65 -23.25
C THR A 152 -33.77 -24.03 -22.07
N LEU A 153 -33.78 -22.72 -21.93
CA LEU A 153 -34.42 -21.96 -20.87
C LEU A 153 -35.64 -21.25 -21.38
N SER A 154 -36.84 -21.66 -20.94
CA SER A 154 -38.07 -20.90 -21.17
C SER A 154 -38.33 -20.00 -19.96
N LEU A 155 -38.18 -18.70 -20.15
CA LEU A 155 -38.25 -17.69 -19.11
C LEU A 155 -39.43 -16.76 -19.33
N ALA A 156 -40.25 -16.58 -18.29
CA ALA A 156 -41.26 -15.54 -18.24
C ALA A 156 -40.57 -14.21 -17.88
N ILE A 157 -40.32 -13.40 -18.88
CA ILE A 157 -39.61 -12.11 -18.71
C ILE A 157 -40.60 -11.02 -18.31
N GLY A 158 -40.23 -10.23 -17.35
CA GLY A 158 -41.05 -9.16 -16.82
C GLY A 158 -40.26 -8.08 -16.08
N SER A 159 -40.96 -7.25 -15.35
CA SER A 159 -40.43 -6.14 -14.58
C SER A 159 -40.63 -6.34 -13.08
N ARG A 160 -39.66 -5.91 -12.29
CA ARG A 160 -39.77 -5.74 -10.85
C ARG A 160 -40.45 -4.39 -10.56
N MET A 161 -41.45 -4.38 -9.74
CA MET A 161 -42.23 -3.19 -9.42
C MET A 161 -42.35 -3.00 -7.91
N ALA A 162 -42.24 -1.76 -7.44
CA ALA A 162 -42.60 -1.37 -6.09
C ALA A 162 -43.61 -0.22 -6.21
N GLY A 163 -44.89 -0.51 -6.00
CA GLY A 163 -45.99 0.40 -6.35
C GLY A 163 -46.00 0.70 -7.85
N GLU A 164 -45.95 1.97 -8.22
CA GLU A 164 -45.87 2.41 -9.63
C GLU A 164 -44.41 2.51 -10.16
N GLY A 165 -43.39 2.35 -9.27
CA GLY A 165 -42.00 2.46 -9.65
C GLY A 165 -41.38 1.14 -10.16
N ARG A 166 -40.68 1.21 -11.31
CA ARG A 166 -39.89 0.08 -11.82
C ARG A 166 -38.55 -0.01 -11.08
N LEU A 167 -38.17 -1.22 -10.64
CA LEU A 167 -36.90 -1.46 -9.95
C LEU A 167 -35.84 -2.01 -10.93
N GLY A 168 -34.60 -1.52 -10.81
CA GLY A 168 -33.46 -1.92 -11.61
C GLY A 168 -32.52 -2.91 -10.90
N GLN A 169 -31.39 -3.23 -11.53
CA GLN A 169 -30.40 -4.19 -11.01
C GLN A 169 -29.60 -3.61 -9.83
N HIS A 170 -29.59 -2.28 -9.69
CA HIS A 170 -28.94 -1.58 -8.56
C HIS A 170 -29.88 -1.38 -7.35
N ASP A 171 -31.17 -1.78 -7.49
CA ASP A 171 -32.10 -1.76 -6.38
C ASP A 171 -32.10 -3.14 -5.69
N PRO A 172 -31.52 -3.27 -4.47
CA PRO A 172 -31.48 -4.55 -3.77
C PRO A 172 -32.87 -5.14 -3.54
N PHE A 173 -32.94 -6.45 -3.45
CA PHE A 173 -34.20 -7.11 -3.10
C PHE A 173 -34.58 -6.72 -1.66
N PRO A 174 -35.72 -6.11 -1.41
CA PRO A 174 -36.10 -5.63 -0.09
C PRO A 174 -36.27 -6.80 0.87
N ALA A 175 -35.64 -6.66 2.04
CA ALA A 175 -35.96 -7.54 3.15
C ALA A 175 -37.48 -7.43 3.42
N ARG A 176 -38.17 -8.55 3.49
CA ARG A 176 -39.62 -8.70 3.54
C ARG A 176 -40.38 -7.92 4.63
N ASN A 177 -39.74 -7.14 5.49
CA ASN A 177 -40.35 -6.49 6.65
C ASN A 177 -39.84 -5.10 6.98
N GLU A 178 -39.47 -4.26 6.02
CA GLU A 178 -39.20 -2.85 6.33
C GLU A 178 -40.55 -2.09 6.42
N PRO A 179 -40.89 -1.55 7.60
CA PRO A 179 -42.12 -0.75 7.74
C PRO A 179 -42.04 0.50 6.86
N GLY A 180 -42.94 0.64 5.90
CA GLY A 180 -43.07 1.83 5.06
C GLY A 180 -42.58 1.68 3.61
N LYS A 181 -42.05 0.52 3.19
CA LYS A 181 -41.79 0.22 1.78
C LYS A 181 -42.89 -0.66 1.21
N GLU A 182 -43.41 -0.31 0.03
CA GLU A 182 -44.34 -1.15 -0.71
C GLU A 182 -43.68 -2.48 -1.08
N ASN A 183 -44.45 -3.58 -0.93
CA ASN A 183 -43.96 -4.91 -1.26
C ASN A 183 -43.60 -4.99 -2.74
N GLU A 184 -42.41 -5.48 -3.04
CA GLU A 184 -41.97 -5.75 -4.39
C GLU A 184 -42.84 -6.85 -5.02
N THR A 185 -43.28 -6.62 -6.27
CA THR A 185 -44.03 -7.57 -7.08
C THR A 185 -43.35 -7.77 -8.41
N PHE A 186 -43.30 -9.03 -8.86
CA PHE A 186 -42.85 -9.36 -10.20
C PHE A 186 -44.02 -9.38 -11.16
N VAL A 187 -43.93 -8.68 -12.29
CA VAL A 187 -44.98 -8.58 -13.31
C VAL A 187 -44.45 -9.19 -14.60
N PRO A 188 -44.81 -10.46 -14.93
CA PRO A 188 -44.40 -11.10 -16.18
C PRO A 188 -45.07 -10.42 -17.37
N GLN A 189 -44.38 -10.29 -18.48
CA GLN A 189 -44.82 -9.57 -19.69
C GLN A 189 -44.83 -10.48 -20.92
N GLU A 190 -43.80 -11.31 -21.12
CA GLU A 190 -43.63 -12.19 -22.26
C GLU A 190 -42.88 -13.47 -21.89
N GLU A 191 -43.06 -14.53 -22.67
CA GLU A 191 -42.25 -15.74 -22.57
C GLU A 191 -41.22 -15.75 -23.70
N ARG A 192 -39.92 -15.91 -23.33
CA ARG A 192 -38.83 -16.11 -24.29
C ARG A 192 -38.08 -17.38 -23.98
N THR A 193 -37.60 -18.00 -25.06
CA THR A 193 -36.80 -19.23 -24.98
C THR A 193 -35.36 -18.92 -25.43
N TYR A 194 -34.39 -19.31 -24.61
CA TYR A 194 -32.98 -19.15 -24.88
C TYR A 194 -32.24 -20.48 -24.86
N THR A 195 -31.18 -20.62 -25.66
CA THR A 195 -30.27 -21.75 -25.60
C THR A 195 -29.00 -21.31 -24.87
N VAL A 196 -28.63 -22.06 -23.84
CA VAL A 196 -27.35 -21.80 -23.12
C VAL A 196 -26.18 -22.17 -24.00
N VAL A 197 -25.36 -21.19 -24.43
CA VAL A 197 -24.19 -21.42 -25.32
C VAL A 197 -22.87 -21.36 -24.59
N GLY A 198 -22.88 -20.87 -23.33
CA GLY A 198 -21.68 -20.84 -22.52
C GLY A 198 -21.97 -20.50 -21.06
N ILE A 199 -20.99 -20.80 -20.23
CA ILE A 199 -20.94 -20.45 -18.83
C ILE A 199 -19.82 -19.42 -18.67
N CYS A 200 -20.09 -18.30 -17.99
CA CYS A 200 -19.10 -17.26 -17.73
C CYS A 200 -18.86 -17.07 -16.21
N GLU A 201 -17.77 -16.44 -15.86
CA GLU A 201 -17.58 -15.93 -14.50
C GLU A 201 -18.62 -14.84 -14.23
N ARG A 202 -18.82 -14.47 -12.97
CA ARG A 202 -19.72 -13.39 -12.60
C ARG A 202 -19.29 -12.10 -13.31
N PRO A 203 -20.18 -11.42 -14.06
CA PRO A 203 -19.85 -10.16 -14.72
C PRO A 203 -19.32 -9.11 -13.73
N ALA A 204 -18.21 -8.45 -14.06
CA ALA A 204 -17.54 -7.52 -13.15
C ALA A 204 -18.37 -6.26 -12.83
N PHE A 205 -19.35 -5.92 -13.64
CA PHE A 205 -20.30 -4.82 -13.42
C PHE A 205 -21.51 -5.20 -12.56
N GLU A 206 -21.76 -6.50 -12.34
CA GLU A 206 -22.85 -6.94 -11.47
C GLU A 206 -22.51 -6.68 -9.99
N GLU A 207 -23.29 -5.87 -9.29
CA GLU A 207 -23.12 -5.60 -7.86
C GLU A 207 -23.42 -6.83 -6.99
N PHE A 208 -22.77 -6.93 -5.83
CA PHE A 208 -23.04 -8.03 -4.89
C PHE A 208 -24.47 -8.01 -4.37
N THR A 209 -25.05 -6.84 -4.23
CA THR A 209 -26.41 -6.58 -3.76
C THR A 209 -27.47 -6.72 -4.85
N ALA A 210 -27.06 -6.94 -6.10
CA ALA A 210 -28.00 -7.08 -7.22
C ALA A 210 -29.00 -8.24 -6.98
N PRO A 211 -30.30 -8.03 -7.20
CA PRO A 211 -31.37 -9.00 -6.90
C PRO A 211 -31.47 -10.11 -7.95
N GLY A 212 -30.85 -9.94 -9.10
CA GLY A 212 -30.82 -10.89 -10.19
C GLY A 212 -29.45 -11.33 -10.60
N TYR A 213 -29.28 -12.58 -10.98
CA TYR A 213 -28.07 -13.09 -11.66
C TYR A 213 -28.08 -12.61 -13.10
N THR A 214 -27.02 -11.94 -13.55
CA THR A 214 -26.98 -11.33 -14.88
C THR A 214 -26.63 -12.36 -15.96
N LEU A 215 -27.63 -12.74 -16.75
CA LEU A 215 -27.49 -13.54 -17.95
C LEU A 215 -27.28 -12.61 -19.14
N ILE A 216 -26.39 -12.98 -20.07
CA ILE A 216 -25.98 -12.11 -21.16
C ILE A 216 -26.36 -12.74 -22.51
N THR A 217 -27.10 -11.97 -23.33
CA THR A 217 -27.41 -12.29 -24.73
C THR A 217 -26.96 -11.15 -25.64
N THR A 218 -27.19 -11.23 -26.94
CA THR A 218 -27.01 -10.10 -27.84
C THR A 218 -28.25 -9.19 -27.81
N GLU A 219 -28.06 -7.90 -28.08
CA GLU A 219 -29.18 -6.97 -28.25
C GLU A 219 -30.14 -7.46 -29.35
N ASP A 220 -31.46 -7.28 -29.12
CA ASP A 220 -32.49 -7.61 -30.10
C ASP A 220 -32.78 -6.39 -30.99
N THR A 221 -31.99 -6.24 -32.06
CA THR A 221 -32.12 -5.13 -33.03
C THR A 221 -33.53 -5.05 -33.66
N ALA A 222 -34.27 -6.15 -33.66
CA ALA A 222 -35.66 -6.17 -34.16
C ALA A 222 -36.66 -5.60 -33.13
N ALA A 223 -36.44 -5.83 -31.82
CA ALA A 223 -37.29 -5.29 -30.77
C ALA A 223 -37.12 -3.78 -30.60
N GLY A 224 -35.93 -3.23 -30.79
CA GLY A 224 -35.67 -1.78 -30.77
C GLY A 224 -36.40 -1.01 -31.85
N LEU A 225 -36.71 -1.65 -32.99
CA LEU A 225 -37.53 -1.06 -34.07
C LEU A 225 -39.06 -1.24 -33.87
N THR A 226 -39.48 -2.23 -33.03
CA THR A 226 -40.90 -2.51 -32.77
C THR A 226 -41.43 -1.88 -31.47
N ALA A 227 -40.58 -1.36 -30.61
CA ALA A 227 -40.96 -0.65 -29.37
C ALA A 227 -41.85 0.59 -29.62
N GLY A 228 -41.97 1.02 -30.88
CA GLY A 228 -42.89 2.08 -31.30
C GLY A 228 -44.40 1.69 -31.27
N SER A 229 -44.74 0.40 -31.12
CA SER A 229 -46.12 -0.07 -31.13
C SER A 229 -46.75 -0.33 -29.75
N THR A 230 -45.96 -0.42 -28.67
CA THR A 230 -46.46 -0.67 -27.29
C THR A 230 -46.22 0.46 -26.29
N GLY A 231 -45.62 1.61 -26.72
CA GLY A 231 -45.44 2.79 -25.87
C GLY A 231 -44.43 2.64 -24.73
N GLN A 232 -43.69 1.57 -24.66
CA GLN A 232 -42.61 1.38 -23.68
C GLN A 232 -41.27 1.68 -24.36
N THR A 233 -40.57 2.71 -23.88
CA THR A 233 -39.17 2.99 -24.26
C THR A 233 -38.29 1.90 -23.68
N ALA A 234 -37.43 1.30 -24.52
CA ALA A 234 -36.43 0.35 -24.06
C ALA A 234 -35.54 1.01 -23.02
N SER A 235 -35.35 0.36 -21.88
CA SER A 235 -34.43 0.79 -20.84
C SER A 235 -33.04 0.29 -21.23
N LEU A 236 -32.08 1.24 -21.35
CA LEU A 236 -30.70 0.96 -21.75
C LEU A 236 -29.74 1.34 -20.63
N SER A 237 -28.69 0.55 -20.46
CA SER A 237 -27.48 0.96 -19.75
C SER A 237 -26.41 1.32 -20.76
N ILE A 238 -25.80 2.49 -20.64
CA ILE A 238 -24.82 3.01 -21.61
C ILE A 238 -23.48 3.21 -20.96
N PHE A 239 -22.51 2.42 -21.36
CA PHE A 239 -21.12 2.53 -20.93
C PHE A 239 -20.39 3.55 -21.81
N VAL A 240 -19.82 4.58 -21.18
CA VAL A 240 -19.12 5.67 -21.86
C VAL A 240 -17.64 5.64 -21.54
N THR A 241 -16.80 5.63 -22.57
CA THR A 241 -15.36 5.79 -22.48
C THR A 241 -14.99 7.21 -22.90
N LEU A 242 -14.40 8.00 -22.02
CA LEU A 242 -13.99 9.36 -22.30
C LEU A 242 -12.57 9.42 -22.90
N LYS A 243 -12.33 10.36 -23.83
CA LYS A 243 -10.98 10.65 -24.35
C LYS A 243 -10.04 11.16 -23.26
N ASN A 244 -10.57 11.89 -22.27
CA ASN A 244 -9.84 12.37 -21.11
C ASN A 244 -10.58 11.99 -19.82
N PRO A 245 -10.19 10.89 -19.17
CA PRO A 245 -10.80 10.43 -17.91
C PRO A 245 -10.75 11.48 -16.79
N GLY A 246 -9.73 12.36 -16.79
CA GLY A 246 -9.57 13.43 -15.80
C GLY A 246 -10.73 14.44 -15.76
N LYS A 247 -11.61 14.40 -16.76
CA LYS A 247 -12.78 15.28 -16.84
C LYS A 247 -14.10 14.53 -16.54
N VAL A 248 -14.05 13.34 -15.98
CA VAL A 248 -15.25 12.50 -15.76
C VAL A 248 -16.29 13.23 -14.90
N GLN A 249 -15.92 13.90 -13.82
CA GLN A 249 -16.84 14.66 -12.97
C GLN A 249 -17.51 15.80 -13.73
N ALA A 250 -16.73 16.64 -14.41
CA ALA A 250 -17.27 17.73 -15.23
C ALA A 250 -18.13 17.24 -16.40
N TYR A 251 -17.84 16.04 -16.90
CA TYR A 251 -18.67 15.38 -17.91
C TYR A 251 -20.02 14.97 -17.34
N ILE A 252 -20.06 14.32 -16.18
CA ILE A 252 -21.28 13.89 -15.50
C ILE A 252 -22.16 15.10 -15.13
N GLU A 253 -21.58 16.13 -14.50
CA GLU A 253 -22.29 17.35 -14.13
C GLU A 253 -23.02 18.01 -15.33
N ARG A 254 -22.41 17.92 -16.50
CA ARG A 254 -22.97 18.47 -17.75
C ARG A 254 -24.05 17.56 -18.37
N THR A 255 -23.93 16.24 -18.22
CA THR A 255 -24.63 15.27 -19.08
C THR A 255 -25.62 14.38 -18.36
N ALA A 256 -25.45 14.12 -17.06
CA ALA A 256 -26.29 13.18 -16.32
C ALA A 256 -27.70 13.69 -16.10
N GLY A 257 -27.89 15.01 -15.90
CA GLY A 257 -29.19 15.58 -15.59
C GLY A 257 -29.82 14.90 -14.36
N GLN A 258 -30.93 14.16 -14.59
CA GLN A 258 -31.59 13.35 -13.56
C GLN A 258 -31.32 11.84 -13.71
N SER A 259 -30.54 11.42 -14.71
CA SER A 259 -30.23 10.02 -14.95
C SER A 259 -29.30 9.47 -13.87
N ALA A 260 -29.59 8.28 -13.37
CA ALA A 260 -28.70 7.56 -12.48
C ALA A 260 -27.44 7.12 -13.24
N TYR A 261 -26.32 7.09 -12.54
CA TYR A 261 -25.04 6.68 -13.13
C TYR A 261 -24.14 5.96 -12.11
N VAL A 262 -23.28 5.12 -12.62
CA VAL A 262 -22.23 4.41 -11.87
C VAL A 262 -20.86 4.74 -12.46
N LEU A 263 -19.89 4.95 -11.60
CA LEU A 263 -18.49 5.19 -12.00
C LEU A 263 -17.68 3.88 -11.95
N ASN A 264 -16.85 3.64 -12.94
CA ASN A 264 -15.87 2.57 -12.89
C ASN A 264 -14.69 2.96 -11.98
N ASP A 265 -14.96 3.03 -10.66
CA ASP A 265 -13.96 3.42 -9.67
C ASP A 265 -12.77 2.45 -9.63
N ASN A 266 -12.95 1.21 -10.08
CA ASN A 266 -11.85 0.24 -10.18
C ASN A 266 -10.78 0.65 -11.19
N VAL A 267 -11.14 1.40 -12.23
CA VAL A 267 -10.20 1.97 -13.22
C VAL A 267 -9.84 3.41 -12.86
N LEU A 268 -10.84 4.22 -12.50
CA LEU A 268 -10.69 5.66 -12.23
C LEU A 268 -9.74 5.95 -11.06
N ARG A 269 -9.68 5.08 -10.02
CA ARG A 269 -8.75 5.24 -8.90
C ARG A 269 -7.28 5.28 -9.35
N PHE A 270 -6.92 4.46 -10.32
CA PHE A 270 -5.55 4.44 -10.84
C PHE A 270 -5.27 5.57 -11.84
N LEU A 271 -6.31 6.19 -12.37
CA LEU A 271 -6.22 7.40 -13.19
C LEU A 271 -6.18 8.69 -12.33
N GLY A 272 -6.31 8.57 -11.01
CA GLY A 272 -6.27 9.69 -10.06
C GLY A 272 -7.53 10.55 -10.06
N VAL A 273 -8.67 10.00 -10.48
CA VAL A 273 -9.96 10.69 -10.63
C VAL A 273 -11.13 9.97 -9.94
N SER A 274 -10.81 9.04 -9.06
CA SER A 274 -11.81 8.34 -8.26
C SER A 274 -12.41 9.24 -7.17
N SER A 275 -13.65 8.95 -6.80
CA SER A 275 -14.32 9.51 -5.62
C SER A 275 -13.77 8.98 -4.29
N ASP A 276 -12.92 7.95 -4.32
CA ASP A 276 -12.29 7.37 -3.14
C ASP A 276 -11.23 8.30 -2.53
N HIS A 277 -11.67 9.13 -1.60
CA HIS A 277 -10.82 10.08 -0.90
C HIS A 277 -9.70 9.42 -0.09
N LEU A 278 -9.96 8.24 0.50
CA LEU A 278 -8.96 7.53 1.31
C LEU A 278 -7.81 7.03 0.44
N PHE A 279 -8.12 6.41 -0.69
CA PHE A 279 -7.11 5.94 -1.64
C PHE A 279 -6.25 7.10 -2.17
N ASN A 280 -6.88 8.20 -2.58
CA ASN A 280 -6.17 9.38 -3.07
C ASN A 280 -5.26 9.98 -1.99
N MET A 281 -5.73 10.10 -0.74
CA MET A 281 -4.96 10.63 0.38
C MET A 281 -3.74 9.75 0.67
N LEU A 282 -3.90 8.41 0.67
CA LEU A 282 -2.81 7.46 0.83
C LEU A 282 -1.76 7.61 -0.28
N LEU A 283 -2.19 7.65 -1.53
CA LEU A 283 -1.32 7.78 -2.70
C LEU A 283 -0.48 9.06 -2.63
N TYR A 284 -1.12 10.20 -2.34
CA TYR A 284 -0.42 11.49 -2.25
C TYR A 284 0.51 11.57 -1.04
N SER A 285 0.15 11.00 0.11
CA SER A 285 1.00 10.99 1.30
C SER A 285 2.26 10.15 1.09
N VAL A 286 2.11 8.94 0.57
CA VAL A 286 3.24 8.04 0.24
C VAL A 286 4.16 8.70 -0.79
N GLY A 287 3.60 9.19 -1.90
CA GLY A 287 4.36 9.85 -2.96
C GLY A 287 5.05 11.13 -2.49
N GLY A 288 4.37 11.95 -1.67
CA GLY A 288 4.89 13.17 -1.10
C GLY A 288 6.08 12.94 -0.16
N ILE A 289 5.96 11.97 0.76
CA ILE A 289 7.05 11.59 1.68
C ILE A 289 8.27 11.07 0.90
N LEU A 290 8.04 10.19 -0.07
CA LEU A 290 9.08 9.64 -0.93
C LEU A 290 9.82 10.75 -1.68
N MET A 291 9.09 11.65 -2.32
CA MET A 291 9.65 12.79 -3.05
C MET A 291 10.45 13.73 -2.13
N ALA A 292 9.93 14.02 -0.93
CA ALA A 292 10.60 14.86 0.05
C ALA A 292 11.94 14.25 0.51
N LEU A 293 11.99 12.95 0.77
CA LEU A 293 13.22 12.24 1.12
C LEU A 293 14.26 12.31 0.01
N ILE A 294 13.84 12.04 -1.24
CA ILE A 294 14.72 12.07 -2.42
C ILE A 294 15.27 13.48 -2.63
N MET A 295 14.40 14.49 -2.65
CA MET A 295 14.82 15.87 -2.89
C MET A 295 15.76 16.36 -1.79
N THR A 296 15.48 16.08 -0.52
CA THR A 296 16.32 16.48 0.61
C THR A 296 17.71 15.85 0.48
N GLY A 297 17.79 14.54 0.20
CA GLY A 297 19.06 13.84 -0.01
C GLY A 297 19.87 14.41 -1.17
N SER A 298 19.20 14.66 -2.28
CA SER A 298 19.80 15.20 -3.51
C SER A 298 20.30 16.63 -3.33
N ILE A 299 19.48 17.53 -2.77
CA ILE A 299 19.87 18.92 -2.47
C ILE A 299 21.12 18.93 -1.60
N PHE A 300 21.17 18.07 -0.60
CA PHE A 300 22.28 18.07 0.35
C PHE A 300 23.59 17.58 -0.25
N LEU A 301 23.55 16.52 -1.05
CA LEU A 301 24.71 16.00 -1.76
C LEU A 301 25.30 17.08 -2.68
N ILE A 302 24.44 17.71 -3.47
CA ILE A 302 24.81 18.74 -4.44
C ILE A 302 25.30 20.01 -3.72
N TYR A 303 24.59 20.46 -2.67
CA TYR A 303 24.99 21.60 -1.82
C TYR A 303 26.41 21.44 -1.25
N ASN A 304 26.72 20.24 -0.72
CA ASN A 304 28.05 19.95 -0.20
C ASN A 304 29.13 20.04 -1.28
N SER A 305 28.87 19.47 -2.45
CA SER A 305 29.80 19.54 -3.59
C SER A 305 30.05 20.99 -4.03
N PHE A 306 29.02 21.82 -4.14
CA PHE A 306 29.15 23.23 -4.47
C PHE A 306 29.89 24.04 -3.37
N THR A 307 29.56 23.79 -2.11
CA THR A 307 30.23 24.48 -0.99
C THR A 307 31.72 24.19 -0.98
N ILE A 308 32.15 23.00 -1.28
CA ILE A 308 33.55 22.62 -1.41
C ILE A 308 34.20 23.33 -2.60
N SER A 309 33.55 23.27 -3.78
CA SER A 309 33.98 23.94 -5.00
C SER A 309 34.24 25.46 -4.76
N LEU A 310 33.26 26.08 -4.10
CA LEU A 310 33.33 27.53 -3.85
C LEU A 310 34.42 27.93 -2.83
N ASN A 311 34.62 27.12 -1.80
CA ASN A 311 35.68 27.42 -0.82
C ASN A 311 37.09 27.39 -1.44
N GLU A 312 37.37 26.50 -2.39
CA GLU A 312 38.62 26.44 -3.14
C GLU A 312 38.76 27.65 -4.10
N ARG A 313 37.68 28.22 -4.60
CA ARG A 313 37.68 29.35 -5.55
C ARG A 313 37.48 30.72 -4.89
N THR A 314 37.44 30.80 -3.57
CA THR A 314 37.20 32.06 -2.84
C THR A 314 38.20 33.13 -3.23
N ARG A 315 39.50 32.78 -3.39
CA ARG A 315 40.53 33.72 -3.85
C ARG A 315 40.23 34.26 -5.25
N GLN A 316 39.85 33.38 -6.18
CA GLN A 316 39.48 33.77 -7.55
C GLN A 316 38.30 34.75 -7.55
N PHE A 317 37.28 34.51 -6.71
CA PHE A 317 36.13 35.42 -6.57
C PHE A 317 36.56 36.77 -5.94
N GLY A 318 37.48 36.74 -4.98
CA GLY A 318 38.07 37.96 -4.43
C GLY A 318 38.80 38.81 -5.49
N ILE A 319 39.60 38.18 -6.34
CA ILE A 319 40.31 38.85 -7.46
C ILE A 319 39.29 39.42 -8.48
N LEU A 320 38.27 38.64 -8.87
CA LEU A 320 37.23 39.10 -9.80
C LEU A 320 36.42 40.27 -9.20
N ALA A 321 36.15 40.24 -7.91
CA ALA A 321 35.44 41.31 -7.21
C ALA A 321 36.33 42.57 -7.07
N SER A 322 37.65 42.45 -6.92
CA SER A 322 38.58 43.57 -6.87
C SER A 322 38.70 44.28 -8.22
N VAL A 323 38.49 43.59 -9.33
CA VAL A 323 38.44 44.16 -10.71
C VAL A 323 37.04 44.67 -11.07
N GLY A 324 36.09 44.67 -10.11
CA GLY A 324 34.77 45.28 -10.27
C GLY A 324 33.62 44.34 -10.62
N ALA A 325 33.78 43.01 -10.43
CA ALA A 325 32.68 42.06 -10.59
C ALA A 325 31.65 42.25 -9.50
N THR A 326 30.36 42.37 -9.90
CA THR A 326 29.26 42.48 -8.94
C THR A 326 28.90 41.15 -8.29
N ALA A 327 28.32 41.20 -7.09
CA ALA A 327 27.84 40.01 -6.38
C ALA A 327 26.85 39.19 -7.23
N GLY A 328 26.01 39.87 -8.06
CA GLY A 328 25.08 39.20 -9.00
C GLY A 328 25.82 38.41 -10.08
N GLN A 329 26.91 38.97 -10.65
CA GLN A 329 27.72 38.29 -11.68
C GLN A 329 28.43 37.08 -11.12
N LEU A 330 28.94 37.13 -9.90
CA LEU A 330 29.59 36.01 -9.22
C LEU A 330 28.56 34.91 -8.93
N ARG A 331 27.37 35.26 -8.44
CA ARG A 331 26.28 34.30 -8.20
C ARG A 331 25.87 33.61 -9.50
N ASN A 332 25.67 34.38 -10.57
CA ASN A 332 25.28 33.82 -11.88
C ASN A 332 26.36 32.91 -12.48
N SER A 333 27.65 33.19 -12.22
CA SER A 333 28.77 32.31 -12.62
C SER A 333 28.67 30.92 -11.95
N VAL A 334 28.27 30.88 -10.66
CA VAL A 334 28.09 29.61 -9.94
C VAL A 334 26.84 28.87 -10.41
N LEU A 335 25.74 29.57 -10.66
CA LEU A 335 24.53 28.96 -11.21
C LEU A 335 24.77 28.40 -12.62
N PHE A 336 25.59 29.11 -13.43
CA PHE A 336 26.01 28.60 -14.73
C PHE A 336 26.88 27.33 -14.61
N GLU A 337 27.77 27.27 -13.61
CA GLU A 337 28.49 26.01 -13.30
C GLU A 337 27.49 24.87 -12.99
N GLY A 338 26.46 25.15 -12.19
CA GLY A 338 25.37 24.21 -11.90
C GLY A 338 24.64 23.72 -13.15
N LEU A 339 24.33 24.63 -14.07
CA LEU A 339 23.72 24.29 -15.37
C LEU A 339 24.64 23.42 -16.23
N CYS A 340 25.93 23.72 -16.31
CA CYS A 340 26.89 22.89 -17.05
C CYS A 340 27.03 21.48 -16.48
N ILE A 341 27.07 21.36 -15.14
CA ILE A 341 27.13 20.08 -14.46
C ILE A 341 25.80 19.32 -14.66
N GLY A 342 24.67 20.02 -14.59
CA GLY A 342 23.34 19.46 -14.84
C GLY A 342 23.18 18.98 -16.28
N ALA A 343 23.65 19.77 -17.27
CA ALA A 343 23.59 19.41 -18.69
C ALA A 343 24.36 18.09 -19.02
N ALA A 344 25.43 17.81 -18.29
CA ALA A 344 26.16 16.54 -18.41
C ALA A 344 25.58 15.44 -17.52
N GLY A 345 25.23 15.76 -16.28
CA GLY A 345 24.85 14.78 -15.25
C GLY A 345 23.42 14.28 -15.39
N ILE A 346 22.46 15.15 -15.78
CA ILE A 346 21.05 14.74 -15.90
C ILE A 346 20.84 13.68 -16.99
N PRO A 347 21.33 13.84 -18.24
CA PRO A 347 21.14 12.82 -19.28
C PRO A 347 21.74 11.46 -18.89
N ILE A 348 22.95 11.49 -18.34
CA ILE A 348 23.60 10.24 -17.87
C ILE A 348 22.83 9.64 -16.71
N GLY A 349 22.36 10.47 -15.76
CA GLY A 349 21.56 10.04 -14.63
C GLY A 349 20.23 9.40 -15.08
N ILE A 350 19.56 9.97 -16.08
CA ILE A 350 18.35 9.40 -16.67
C ILE A 350 18.65 8.00 -17.25
N LEU A 351 19.72 7.84 -18.04
CA LEU A 351 20.09 6.55 -18.61
C LEU A 351 20.40 5.51 -17.51
N VAL A 352 21.16 5.89 -16.49
CA VAL A 352 21.48 5.03 -15.34
C VAL A 352 20.21 4.68 -14.56
N GLY A 353 19.31 5.65 -14.34
CA GLY A 353 18.04 5.45 -13.66
C GLY A 353 17.12 4.49 -14.39
N LEU A 354 16.96 4.68 -15.72
CA LEU A 354 16.17 3.76 -16.56
C LEU A 354 16.77 2.35 -16.59
N GLY A 355 18.09 2.23 -16.72
CA GLY A 355 18.77 0.94 -16.70
C GLY A 355 18.62 0.21 -15.37
N SER A 356 18.80 0.91 -14.25
CA SER A 356 18.70 0.32 -12.92
C SER A 356 17.27 -0.15 -12.61
N ILE A 357 16.26 0.67 -12.91
CA ILE A 357 14.86 0.28 -12.67
C ILE A 357 14.39 -0.79 -13.66
N GLY A 358 14.89 -0.79 -14.89
CA GLY A 358 14.62 -1.84 -15.88
C GLY A 358 15.08 -3.21 -15.37
N LEU A 359 16.27 -3.29 -14.77
CA LEU A 359 16.76 -4.52 -14.13
C LEU A 359 15.88 -4.95 -12.96
N VAL A 360 15.46 -4.02 -12.12
CA VAL A 360 14.56 -4.32 -10.97
C VAL A 360 13.22 -4.85 -11.48
N ILE A 361 12.62 -4.18 -12.45
CA ILE A 361 11.35 -4.61 -13.07
C ILE A 361 11.49 -6.00 -13.70
N SER A 362 12.57 -6.28 -14.43
CA SER A 362 12.80 -7.61 -15.01
C SER A 362 12.87 -8.70 -13.94
N PHE A 363 13.50 -8.42 -12.81
CA PHE A 363 13.61 -9.37 -11.71
C PHE A 363 12.28 -9.62 -10.99
N VAL A 364 11.44 -8.59 -10.92
CA VAL A 364 10.16 -8.63 -10.18
C VAL A 364 9.00 -9.06 -11.08
N ALA A 365 9.08 -8.85 -12.40
CA ALA A 365 7.99 -9.07 -13.35
C ALA A 365 7.38 -10.48 -13.29
N GLU A 366 8.20 -11.51 -13.03
CA GLU A 366 7.72 -12.88 -12.92
C GLU A 366 6.77 -13.08 -11.73
N LYS A 367 7.04 -12.39 -10.62
CA LYS A 367 6.16 -12.42 -9.43
C LYS A 367 4.84 -11.68 -9.65
N PHE A 368 4.83 -10.68 -10.56
CA PHE A 368 3.60 -9.97 -10.92
C PHE A 368 2.63 -10.78 -11.78
N LYS A 369 3.06 -11.88 -12.41
CA LYS A 369 2.14 -12.77 -13.15
C LYS A 369 1.07 -13.40 -12.26
N ASN A 370 1.39 -13.59 -10.96
CA ASN A 370 0.48 -14.16 -9.96
C ASN A 370 -0.21 -13.07 -9.12
N PHE A 371 -0.08 -11.81 -9.51
CA PHE A 371 -0.61 -10.68 -8.75
C PHE A 371 -1.83 -10.09 -9.43
N GLY A 372 -3.01 -10.18 -8.80
CA GLY A 372 -4.26 -9.46 -9.10
C GLY A 372 -4.76 -9.43 -10.56
N TYR A 373 -3.85 -9.32 -11.52
CA TYR A 373 -4.15 -9.22 -12.94
C TYR A 373 -3.26 -10.19 -13.75
N SER A 374 -3.60 -11.47 -13.71
CA SER A 374 -2.82 -12.54 -14.35
C SER A 374 -2.64 -12.38 -15.87
N ALA A 375 -3.56 -11.68 -16.52
CA ALA A 375 -3.54 -11.42 -17.96
C ALA A 375 -2.54 -10.34 -18.41
N VAL A 376 -1.98 -9.55 -17.46
CA VAL A 376 -1.08 -8.43 -17.78
C VAL A 376 0.27 -8.62 -17.10
N SER A 377 1.36 -8.43 -17.84
CA SER A 377 2.71 -8.46 -17.27
C SER A 377 3.20 -7.07 -16.91
N LEU A 378 3.89 -6.94 -15.77
CA LEU A 378 4.58 -5.70 -15.41
C LEU A 378 5.73 -5.47 -16.41
N SER A 379 5.65 -4.37 -17.16
CA SER A 379 6.66 -3.98 -18.15
C SER A 379 7.21 -2.58 -17.87
N LEU A 380 8.46 -2.34 -18.26
CA LEU A 380 9.05 -1.02 -18.16
C LEU A 380 8.33 -0.06 -19.11
N THR A 381 7.59 0.89 -18.54
CA THR A 381 6.91 1.94 -19.29
C THR A 381 7.72 3.23 -19.23
N VAL A 382 8.30 3.61 -20.37
CA VAL A 382 9.07 4.84 -20.51
C VAL A 382 8.14 5.95 -21.04
N SER A 383 7.74 6.87 -20.17
CA SER A 383 6.90 8.02 -20.54
C SER A 383 7.77 9.25 -20.78
N GLY A 384 7.63 9.89 -21.94
CA GLY A 384 8.32 11.13 -22.25
C GLY A 384 8.01 12.26 -21.27
N THR A 385 6.76 12.35 -20.78
CA THR A 385 6.34 13.33 -19.78
C THR A 385 6.99 13.07 -18.42
N ALA A 386 7.11 11.80 -18.00
CA ALA A 386 7.78 11.42 -16.76
C ALA A 386 9.29 11.73 -16.80
N ILE A 387 9.95 11.45 -17.93
CA ILE A 387 11.38 11.79 -18.13
C ILE A 387 11.57 13.31 -18.10
N ALA A 388 10.73 14.06 -18.81
CA ALA A 388 10.78 15.52 -18.80
C ALA A 388 10.55 16.07 -17.38
N GLY A 389 9.57 15.55 -16.66
CA GLY A 389 9.32 15.87 -15.25
C GLY A 389 10.53 15.58 -14.35
N ALA A 390 11.13 14.39 -14.46
CA ALA A 390 12.33 14.01 -13.72
C ALA A 390 13.53 14.94 -14.05
N ALA A 391 13.71 15.31 -15.31
CA ALA A 391 14.74 16.25 -15.73
C ALA A 391 14.52 17.66 -15.14
N VAL A 392 13.28 18.16 -15.16
CA VAL A 392 12.92 19.46 -14.57
C VAL A 392 13.14 19.44 -13.05
N ILE A 393 12.65 18.44 -12.35
CA ILE A 393 12.84 18.30 -10.89
C ILE A 393 14.34 18.23 -10.56
N SER A 394 15.11 17.46 -11.32
CA SER A 394 16.57 17.37 -11.14
C SER A 394 17.25 18.72 -11.36
N LEU A 395 16.86 19.45 -12.41
CA LEU A 395 17.41 20.78 -12.70
C LEU A 395 17.08 21.78 -11.60
N VAL A 396 15.81 21.82 -11.15
CA VAL A 396 15.38 22.69 -10.04
C VAL A 396 16.16 22.35 -8.77
N THR A 397 16.33 21.08 -8.46
CA THR A 397 17.10 20.59 -7.31
C THR A 397 18.55 21.07 -7.37
N ILE A 398 19.21 20.99 -8.55
CA ILE A 398 20.58 21.46 -8.76
C ILE A 398 20.68 22.97 -8.57
N LEU A 399 19.79 23.74 -9.19
CA LEU A 399 19.78 25.20 -9.09
C LEU A 399 19.56 25.66 -7.65
N PHE A 400 18.61 25.04 -6.95
CA PHE A 400 18.34 25.34 -5.54
C PHE A 400 19.54 25.02 -4.65
N ALA A 401 20.16 23.86 -4.83
CA ALA A 401 21.34 23.43 -4.08
C ALA A 401 22.57 24.31 -4.37
N ALA A 402 22.72 24.84 -5.59
CA ALA A 402 23.80 25.75 -5.97
C ALA A 402 23.57 27.19 -5.49
N TYR A 403 22.30 27.62 -5.38
CA TYR A 403 21.94 29.01 -5.06
C TYR A 403 22.40 29.45 -3.67
N ILE A 404 22.22 28.58 -2.65
CA ILE A 404 22.58 28.92 -1.27
C ILE A 404 24.10 29.14 -1.09
N PRO A 405 25.00 28.24 -1.57
CA PRO A 405 26.44 28.47 -1.56
C PRO A 405 26.87 29.67 -2.38
N ALA A 406 26.24 29.87 -3.57
CA ALA A 406 26.52 30.99 -4.45
C ALA A 406 26.23 32.35 -3.77
N ARG A 407 25.12 32.48 -3.07
CA ARG A 407 24.77 33.68 -2.29
C ARG A 407 25.78 33.91 -1.17
N LYS A 408 26.19 32.86 -0.45
CA LYS A 408 27.19 32.96 0.63
C LYS A 408 28.58 33.39 0.12
N ALA A 409 28.97 32.88 -1.06
CA ALA A 409 30.26 33.22 -1.66
C ALA A 409 30.30 34.66 -2.18
N ALA A 410 29.23 35.12 -2.83
CA ALA A 410 29.09 36.47 -3.35
C ALA A 410 28.98 37.55 -2.27
N ALA A 411 28.58 37.20 -1.04
CA ALA A 411 28.46 38.14 0.09
C ALA A 411 29.73 38.29 0.93
N ARG A 412 30.86 37.63 0.61
CA ARG A 412 32.10 37.73 1.36
C ARG A 412 32.86 38.99 0.98
N PRO A 413 33.46 39.73 1.96
CA PRO A 413 34.29 40.89 1.70
C PRO A 413 35.49 40.54 0.80
N VAL A 414 35.85 41.47 -0.14
CA VAL A 414 36.92 41.22 -1.14
C VAL A 414 38.26 40.95 -0.47
N MET A 415 38.63 41.75 0.54
CA MET A 415 39.91 41.63 1.28
C MET A 415 40.01 40.30 2.01
N GLU A 416 38.91 39.82 2.62
CA GLU A 416 38.89 38.54 3.31
C GLU A 416 39.05 37.37 2.31
N SER A 417 38.48 37.52 1.13
CA SER A 417 38.55 36.54 0.05
C SER A 417 39.93 36.43 -0.58
N ILE A 418 40.66 37.55 -0.73
CA ILE A 418 42.01 37.58 -1.33
C ILE A 418 43.07 37.09 -0.32
N ARG A 419 43.02 37.59 0.92
CA ARG A 419 43.99 37.23 1.97
C ARG A 419 43.87 35.76 2.42
N GLN A 420 42.71 35.11 2.18
CA GLN A 420 42.40 33.75 2.73
C GLN A 420 42.66 33.65 4.25
N THR A 421 42.94 34.75 4.90
CA THR A 421 43.10 34.84 6.34
C THR A 421 41.69 34.79 6.95
N ASN A 422 41.17 33.59 7.09
CA ASN A 422 40.28 33.36 8.21
C ASN A 422 41.14 33.59 9.46
N GLU A 423 41.34 34.83 9.86
CA GLU A 423 41.89 35.12 11.19
C GLU A 423 40.97 34.44 12.19
N ILE A 424 41.44 33.29 12.64
CA ILE A 424 40.85 32.63 13.78
C ILE A 424 41.17 33.58 14.94
N LYS A 425 40.25 34.46 15.28
CA LYS A 425 40.27 35.18 16.57
C LYS A 425 40.20 34.13 17.64
N ILE A 426 41.34 33.61 18.04
CA ILE A 426 41.46 32.64 19.11
C ILE A 426 41.44 33.46 20.38
N GLU A 427 40.31 33.57 21.05
CA GLU A 427 40.27 33.93 22.44
C GLU A 427 41.09 32.87 23.19
N SER A 428 42.19 33.28 23.82
CA SER A 428 43.18 32.40 24.47
C SER A 428 42.56 31.48 25.54
N GLY A 429 41.38 31.77 26.04
CA GLY A 429 40.60 30.96 26.97
C GLY A 429 39.78 29.78 26.36
N ALA A 430 39.54 29.81 25.04
CA ALA A 430 38.58 28.91 24.40
C ALA A 430 39.05 27.46 24.14
N VAL A 431 40.33 27.16 24.39
CA VAL A 431 40.95 25.85 24.07
C VAL A 431 41.49 25.13 25.33
N ARG A 432 40.80 25.33 26.45
CA ARG A 432 41.13 24.56 27.67
C ARG A 432 40.69 23.12 27.53
N THR A 433 41.59 22.17 27.69
CA THR A 433 41.34 20.73 27.85
C THR A 433 41.56 20.34 29.31
N SER A 434 40.74 19.43 29.83
CA SER A 434 40.90 18.94 31.21
C SER A 434 42.27 18.24 31.38
N LYS A 435 42.92 18.48 32.51
CA LYS A 435 44.20 17.79 32.89
C LYS A 435 43.97 16.27 32.99
N LEU A 436 42.74 15.83 33.29
CA LEU A 436 42.33 14.42 33.33
C LEU A 436 42.41 13.77 31.94
N THR A 437 41.91 14.46 30.89
CA THR A 437 41.95 13.97 29.51
C THR A 437 43.38 13.82 29.00
N GLN A 438 44.28 14.71 29.44
CA GLN A 438 45.68 14.67 29.06
C GLN A 438 46.44 13.51 29.73
N ARG A 439 46.07 13.15 30.98
CA ARG A 439 46.68 12.01 31.73
C ARG A 439 46.13 10.64 31.28
N LEU A 440 44.88 10.55 30.96
CA LEU A 440 44.20 9.27 30.61
C LEU A 440 44.36 8.89 29.15
N CYS A 441 44.37 9.86 28.22
CA CYS A 441 44.22 9.59 26.79
C CYS A 441 45.48 9.89 25.94
N GLY A 442 46.52 10.44 26.49
CA GLY A 442 47.79 10.75 25.78
C GLY A 442 47.80 12.05 24.98
N LEU A 443 48.92 12.38 24.37
CA LEU A 443 49.18 13.63 23.66
C LEU A 443 48.36 13.71 22.35
N GLU A 444 48.25 12.60 21.64
CA GLU A 444 47.56 12.50 20.33
C GLU A 444 46.08 12.81 20.43
N VAL A 445 45.41 12.28 21.46
CA VAL A 445 43.98 12.56 21.74
C VAL A 445 43.77 14.02 22.14
N THR A 446 44.70 14.55 22.93
CA THR A 446 44.67 15.96 23.34
C THR A 446 44.79 16.88 22.13
N LEU A 447 45.70 16.59 21.20
CA LEU A 447 45.89 17.32 19.95
C LEU A 447 44.64 17.24 19.06
N ALA A 448 44.06 16.04 18.89
CA ALA A 448 42.83 15.85 18.15
C ALA A 448 41.68 16.68 18.75
N LEU A 449 41.49 16.66 20.07
CA LEU A 449 40.46 17.42 20.77
C LEU A 449 40.69 18.93 20.69
N LYS A 450 41.92 19.40 20.83
CA LYS A 450 42.27 20.82 20.66
C LYS A 450 42.00 21.28 19.22
N ASN A 451 42.37 20.50 18.23
CA ASN A 451 42.06 20.79 16.82
C ASN A 451 40.57 20.88 16.57
N PHE A 452 39.81 19.95 17.14
CA PHE A 452 38.36 19.95 17.05
C PHE A 452 37.71 21.19 17.68
N LYS A 453 38.17 21.61 18.87
CA LYS A 453 37.66 22.79 19.56
C LYS A 453 38.09 24.11 18.88
N ARG A 454 39.28 24.17 18.27
CA ARG A 454 39.83 25.37 17.60
C ARG A 454 39.03 25.76 16.35
N LYS A 455 38.54 24.78 15.57
CA LYS A 455 37.88 25.01 14.28
C LYS A 455 36.36 24.75 14.33
N LYS A 456 35.68 25.31 15.33
CA LYS A 456 34.23 25.07 15.60
C LYS A 456 33.32 25.22 14.37
N LYS A 457 33.50 26.29 13.55
CA LYS A 457 32.63 26.52 12.35
C LYS A 457 32.78 25.39 11.31
N ARG A 458 34.02 24.94 11.07
CA ARG A 458 34.31 23.88 10.10
C ARG A 458 33.85 22.51 10.61
N CYS A 459 34.13 22.20 11.87
CA CYS A 459 33.66 20.99 12.50
C CYS A 459 32.14 20.88 12.51
N ARG A 460 31.41 22.01 12.77
CA ARG A 460 29.96 22.07 12.68
C ARG A 460 29.43 21.69 11.29
N SER A 461 30.08 22.18 10.21
CA SER A 461 29.66 21.85 8.84
C SER A 461 29.83 20.36 8.54
N ILE A 462 30.92 19.75 9.00
CA ILE A 462 31.19 18.30 8.82
C ILE A 462 30.16 17.49 9.61
N VAL A 463 29.98 17.81 10.89
CA VAL A 463 29.02 17.12 11.76
C VAL A 463 27.60 17.25 11.20
N LEU A 464 27.20 18.42 10.72
CA LEU A 464 25.89 18.64 10.10
C LEU A 464 25.72 17.77 8.85
N SER A 465 26.74 17.71 7.99
CA SER A 465 26.71 16.87 6.78
C SER A 465 26.58 15.38 7.11
N LEU A 466 27.36 14.90 8.09
CA LEU A 466 27.29 13.51 8.54
C LEU A 466 25.97 13.20 9.25
N SER A 467 25.48 14.12 10.11
CA SER A 467 24.19 13.95 10.81
C SER A 467 23.04 13.83 9.83
N LEU A 468 23.04 14.63 8.76
CA LEU A 468 21.98 14.54 7.76
C LEU A 468 22.03 13.24 6.97
N SER A 469 23.23 12.67 6.73
CA SER A 469 23.34 11.33 6.13
C SER A 469 22.71 10.25 7.04
N VAL A 470 22.90 10.38 8.38
CA VAL A 470 22.23 9.50 9.36
C VAL A 470 20.73 9.68 9.32
N ILE A 471 20.25 10.92 9.33
CA ILE A 471 18.81 11.24 9.29
C ILE A 471 18.18 10.63 8.04
N LEU A 472 18.78 10.84 6.86
CA LEU A 472 18.26 10.30 5.60
C LEU A 472 18.21 8.78 5.59
N PHE A 473 19.25 8.11 6.07
CA PHE A 473 19.30 6.65 6.11
C PHE A 473 18.22 6.09 7.05
N VAL A 474 18.14 6.61 8.28
CA VAL A 474 17.14 6.14 9.25
C VAL A 474 15.71 6.48 8.79
N SER A 475 15.50 7.66 8.21
CA SER A 475 14.19 8.06 7.67
C SER A 475 13.74 7.19 6.49
N ALA A 476 14.66 6.81 5.59
CA ALA A 476 14.34 5.91 4.49
C ALA A 476 13.95 4.51 4.99
N ASN A 477 14.67 4.00 6.00
CA ASN A 477 14.31 2.72 6.63
C ASN A 477 12.99 2.81 7.40
N ALA A 478 12.71 3.92 8.10
CA ALA A 478 11.44 4.12 8.80
C ALA A 478 10.26 4.15 7.80
N PHE A 479 10.43 4.86 6.68
CA PHE A 479 9.43 4.86 5.59
C PHE A 479 9.19 3.45 5.05
N GLY A 480 10.24 2.70 4.74
CA GLY A 480 10.13 1.31 4.30
C GLY A 480 9.45 0.40 5.34
N SER A 481 9.73 0.61 6.63
CA SER A 481 9.07 -0.12 7.71
C SER A 481 7.56 0.18 7.77
N CYS A 482 7.16 1.45 7.61
CA CYS A 482 5.74 1.82 7.55
C CYS A 482 5.05 1.17 6.35
N LEU A 483 5.67 1.19 5.15
CA LEU A 483 5.12 0.51 3.97
C LEU A 483 4.93 -0.99 4.20
N ASN A 484 5.92 -1.65 4.80
CA ASN A 484 5.86 -3.08 5.10
C ASN A 484 4.80 -3.42 6.16
N GLN A 485 4.60 -2.54 7.15
CA GLN A 485 3.54 -2.74 8.14
C GLN A 485 2.16 -2.61 7.51
N GLY A 486 1.92 -1.55 6.72
CA GLY A 486 0.66 -1.37 6.00
C GLY A 486 0.34 -2.57 5.12
N ALA A 487 1.32 -3.03 4.35
CA ALA A 487 1.15 -4.20 3.49
C ALA A 487 0.87 -5.50 4.28
N LYS A 488 1.57 -5.74 5.39
CA LYS A 488 1.35 -6.93 6.24
C LYS A 488 -0.03 -6.94 6.89
N ARG A 489 -0.55 -5.80 7.29
CA ARG A 489 -1.87 -5.69 7.91
C ARG A 489 -3.02 -5.87 6.91
N SER A 490 -2.78 -5.57 5.64
CA SER A 490 -3.72 -5.85 4.57
C SER A 490 -3.80 -7.34 4.20
N VAL A 491 -2.89 -8.16 4.73
CA VAL A 491 -2.82 -9.60 4.49
C VAL A 491 -3.41 -10.34 5.68
N VAL A 492 -4.52 -11.01 5.47
CA VAL A 492 -5.07 -11.96 6.45
C VAL A 492 -4.14 -13.17 6.49
N ASN A 493 -3.54 -13.46 7.64
CA ASN A 493 -2.80 -14.70 7.85
C ASN A 493 -3.78 -15.74 8.41
N THR A 494 -3.87 -16.88 7.74
CA THR A 494 -4.49 -18.11 8.26
C THR A 494 -3.42 -19.21 8.34
N ASP A 495 -3.58 -20.14 9.25
CA ASP A 495 -2.66 -21.28 9.39
C ASP A 495 -3.06 -22.47 8.49
N PHE A 496 -4.04 -22.29 7.61
CA PHE A 496 -4.51 -23.31 6.69
C PHE A 496 -4.47 -22.81 5.23
N ASP A 497 -4.32 -23.76 4.30
CA ASP A 497 -4.21 -23.49 2.86
C ASP A 497 -5.52 -23.73 2.12
N ILE A 498 -6.35 -24.65 2.59
CA ILE A 498 -7.60 -25.06 1.96
C ILE A 498 -8.71 -25.04 3.00
N CYS A 499 -9.85 -24.47 2.62
CA CYS A 499 -11.03 -24.43 3.47
C CYS A 499 -12.25 -24.96 2.70
N PHE A 500 -12.96 -25.90 3.31
CA PHE A 500 -14.29 -26.32 2.93
C PHE A 500 -15.31 -25.73 3.90
N SER A 501 -16.43 -25.20 3.43
CA SER A 501 -17.52 -24.74 4.28
C SER A 501 -18.87 -25.03 3.67
N SER A 502 -19.84 -25.40 4.51
CA SER A 502 -21.22 -25.65 4.09
C SER A 502 -22.20 -25.18 5.15
N PRO A 503 -23.25 -24.43 4.78
CA PRO A 503 -24.27 -23.95 5.70
C PRO A 503 -25.35 -25.00 6.03
N LYS A 504 -25.38 -26.14 5.36
CA LYS A 504 -26.46 -27.12 5.45
C LYS A 504 -26.01 -28.57 5.52
N ILE A 505 -24.74 -28.84 5.69
CA ILE A 505 -24.22 -30.20 5.79
C ILE A 505 -24.55 -30.78 7.16
N ASP A 506 -24.98 -32.10 7.17
CA ASP A 506 -25.17 -32.81 8.42
C ASP A 506 -23.83 -33.19 9.05
N GLU A 507 -23.75 -33.24 10.37
CA GLU A 507 -22.52 -33.56 11.11
C GLU A 507 -21.94 -34.91 10.71
N ASN A 508 -22.78 -35.95 10.53
CA ASN A 508 -22.30 -37.30 10.12
C ASN A 508 -21.77 -37.26 8.67
N GLU A 509 -22.36 -36.47 7.81
CA GLU A 509 -21.91 -36.25 6.43
C GLU A 509 -20.60 -35.48 6.41
N LEU A 510 -20.46 -34.44 7.25
CA LEU A 510 -19.23 -33.69 7.42
C LEU A 510 -18.08 -34.59 7.86
N PHE A 511 -18.27 -35.43 8.88
CA PHE A 511 -17.21 -36.31 9.35
C PHE A 511 -16.86 -37.45 8.38
N ARG A 512 -17.84 -37.94 7.61
CA ARG A 512 -17.56 -38.87 6.51
C ARG A 512 -16.69 -38.21 5.43
N LEU A 513 -17.07 -36.98 5.05
CA LEU A 513 -16.30 -36.20 4.11
C LEU A 513 -14.91 -35.86 4.63
N TYR A 514 -14.80 -35.44 5.88
CA TYR A 514 -13.53 -35.20 6.56
C TYR A 514 -12.59 -36.39 6.53
N GLY A 515 -13.16 -37.61 6.84
CA GLY A 515 -12.44 -38.87 6.77
C GLY A 515 -11.85 -39.18 5.41
N ARG A 516 -12.56 -38.78 4.31
CA ARG A 516 -12.07 -38.94 2.94
C ARG A 516 -11.06 -37.86 2.57
N LEU A 517 -11.41 -36.56 2.76
CA LEU A 517 -10.59 -35.44 2.32
C LEU A 517 -9.22 -35.42 2.97
N LYS A 518 -9.10 -35.82 4.26
CA LYS A 518 -7.79 -35.90 4.95
C LYS A 518 -6.84 -36.95 4.38
N THR A 519 -7.30 -37.84 3.48
CA THR A 519 -6.44 -38.83 2.81
C THR A 519 -5.85 -38.32 1.50
N ALA A 520 -6.20 -37.13 1.03
CA ALA A 520 -5.61 -36.56 -0.17
C ALA A 520 -4.08 -36.38 -0.01
N GLU A 521 -3.35 -36.58 -1.11
CA GLU A 521 -1.88 -36.63 -1.06
C GLU A 521 -1.29 -35.24 -0.76
N GLY A 522 -0.43 -35.15 0.26
CA GLY A 522 0.28 -33.92 0.66
C GLY A 522 -0.39 -33.09 1.76
N ILE A 523 -1.42 -33.60 2.41
CA ILE A 523 -2.00 -32.98 3.63
C ILE A 523 -1.07 -33.22 4.83
N LYS A 524 -0.78 -32.13 5.55
CA LYS A 524 0.03 -32.12 6.77
C LYS A 524 -0.84 -32.10 8.03
N GLU A 525 -1.77 -31.20 8.05
CA GLU A 525 -2.67 -30.98 9.19
C GLU A 525 -4.09 -30.74 8.66
N SER A 526 -5.07 -31.10 9.46
CA SER A 526 -6.47 -30.91 9.15
C SER A 526 -7.27 -30.73 10.42
N SER A 527 -8.29 -29.88 10.39
CA SER A 527 -9.18 -29.62 11.50
C SER A 527 -10.61 -29.42 11.02
N TYR A 528 -11.55 -29.47 11.96
CA TYR A 528 -12.98 -29.23 11.72
C TYR A 528 -13.50 -28.18 12.69
N GLN A 529 -14.50 -27.43 12.25
CA GLN A 529 -15.12 -26.36 13.03
C GLN A 529 -16.57 -26.09 12.59
N ALA A 530 -17.32 -25.46 13.48
CA ALA A 530 -18.64 -24.94 13.20
C ALA A 530 -18.78 -23.52 13.72
N LEU A 531 -19.51 -22.68 13.01
CA LEU A 531 -19.83 -21.32 13.39
C LEU A 531 -21.34 -21.19 13.47
N MET A 532 -21.87 -20.75 14.62
CA MET A 532 -23.30 -20.61 14.88
C MET A 532 -23.65 -19.15 15.21
N SER A 533 -24.79 -18.67 14.72
CA SER A 533 -25.27 -17.33 15.03
C SER A 533 -26.13 -17.29 16.28
N TYR A 534 -25.76 -16.39 17.18
CA TYR A 534 -26.42 -16.15 18.45
C TYR A 534 -26.58 -14.64 18.73
N SER A 535 -27.41 -14.33 19.71
CA SER A 535 -27.47 -13.03 20.33
C SER A 535 -27.13 -13.14 21.81
N CYS A 536 -26.43 -12.16 22.36
CA CYS A 536 -26.10 -12.12 23.77
C CYS A 536 -26.76 -10.92 24.43
N ALA A 537 -27.60 -11.17 25.47
CA ALA A 537 -28.20 -10.14 26.29
C ALA A 537 -27.30 -9.83 27.48
N VAL A 538 -26.87 -8.57 27.58
CA VAL A 538 -25.97 -8.05 28.64
C VAL A 538 -26.48 -6.70 29.12
N ARG A 539 -26.03 -6.26 30.31
CA ARG A 539 -26.35 -4.92 30.78
C ARG A 539 -25.49 -3.89 30.04
N ALA A 540 -26.09 -2.78 29.65
CA ALA A 540 -25.37 -1.69 29.00
C ALA A 540 -24.21 -1.14 29.89
N GLY A 541 -24.33 -1.22 31.20
CA GLY A 541 -23.30 -0.82 32.16
C GLY A 541 -22.03 -1.70 32.13
N ASP A 542 -22.10 -2.92 31.57
CA ASP A 542 -20.94 -3.81 31.42
C ASP A 542 -20.14 -3.47 30.15
N LEU A 543 -20.71 -2.64 29.26
CA LEU A 543 -20.07 -2.19 28.02
C LEU A 543 -19.16 -0.99 28.25
N SER A 544 -18.09 -0.88 27.46
CA SER A 544 -17.18 0.28 27.53
C SER A 544 -17.91 1.58 27.15
N ASP A 545 -17.49 2.70 27.73
CA ASP A 545 -18.07 4.01 27.47
C ASP A 545 -18.02 4.40 25.99
N GLU A 546 -16.95 3.98 25.30
CA GLU A 546 -16.75 4.24 23.88
C GLU A 546 -17.76 3.45 23.03
N TYR A 547 -17.95 2.17 23.32
CA TYR A 547 -18.92 1.33 22.61
C TYR A 547 -20.36 1.75 22.91
N ARG A 548 -20.70 2.08 24.15
CA ARG A 548 -22.03 2.61 24.51
C ARG A 548 -22.36 3.88 23.73
N LYS A 549 -21.41 4.81 23.67
CA LYS A 549 -21.59 6.06 22.92
C LYS A 549 -21.75 5.83 21.43
N TYR A 550 -21.00 4.90 20.85
CA TYR A 550 -21.09 4.53 19.45
C TYR A 550 -22.47 3.95 19.11
N MET A 551 -22.99 3.06 19.95
CA MET A 551 -24.29 2.40 19.75
C MET A 551 -25.49 3.23 20.24
N GLY A 552 -25.28 4.34 20.96
CA GLY A 552 -26.34 5.20 21.48
C GLY A 552 -27.03 4.65 22.72
N TYR A 553 -26.40 3.76 23.50
CA TYR A 553 -26.95 3.22 24.74
C TYR A 553 -26.71 4.22 25.89
N GLU A 554 -27.75 4.99 26.24
CA GLU A 554 -27.64 6.05 27.28
C GLU A 554 -27.85 5.53 28.71
N ASN A 555 -28.69 4.50 28.88
CA ASN A 555 -29.04 3.98 30.22
C ASN A 555 -28.17 2.78 30.61
N PRO A 556 -27.31 2.87 31.65
CA PRO A 556 -26.45 1.75 32.07
C PRO A 556 -27.19 0.51 32.57
N ASP A 557 -28.44 0.69 33.14
CA ASP A 557 -29.24 -0.39 33.69
C ASP A 557 -30.10 -1.11 32.65
N GLU A 558 -30.07 -0.66 31.39
CA GLU A 558 -30.78 -1.28 30.28
C GLU A 558 -30.10 -2.60 29.86
N THR A 559 -30.93 -3.62 29.60
CA THR A 559 -30.45 -4.86 28.98
C THR A 559 -30.47 -4.70 27.48
N VAL A 560 -29.29 -4.84 26.87
CA VAL A 560 -29.09 -4.73 25.43
C VAL A 560 -28.75 -6.08 24.83
N THR A 561 -29.25 -6.35 23.62
CA THR A 561 -29.02 -7.59 22.92
C THR A 561 -28.00 -7.35 21.79
N LEU A 562 -26.87 -8.03 21.87
CA LEU A 562 -25.77 -7.87 20.91
C LEU A 562 -25.68 -9.10 19.99
N PRO A 563 -25.58 -8.92 18.67
CA PRO A 563 -25.30 -10.04 17.76
C PRO A 563 -23.91 -10.61 18.03
N MET A 564 -23.81 -11.92 18.10
CA MET A 564 -22.63 -12.69 18.49
C MET A 564 -22.56 -13.97 17.65
N ASP A 565 -21.36 -14.46 17.41
CA ASP A 565 -21.14 -15.79 16.82
C ASP A 565 -20.46 -16.70 17.84
N ILE A 566 -20.79 -18.01 17.79
CA ILE A 566 -20.11 -19.04 18.56
C ILE A 566 -19.34 -19.93 17.59
N GLN A 567 -18.03 -19.98 17.76
CA GLN A 567 -17.13 -20.84 16.99
C GLN A 567 -16.78 -22.07 17.82
N PHE A 568 -17.17 -23.24 17.34
CA PHE A 568 -16.76 -24.52 17.86
C PHE A 568 -15.60 -25.04 17.05
N ILE A 569 -14.48 -25.35 17.71
CA ILE A 569 -13.27 -25.87 17.09
C ILE A 569 -12.92 -27.24 17.66
N GLU A 570 -12.09 -27.99 16.95
CA GLU A 570 -11.60 -29.28 17.38
C GLU A 570 -11.02 -29.21 18.80
N ASP A 571 -11.35 -30.16 19.67
CA ASP A 571 -10.99 -30.11 21.09
C ASP A 571 -9.49 -30.00 21.34
N ARG A 572 -8.66 -30.60 20.48
CA ARG A 572 -7.20 -30.46 20.54
C ARG A 572 -6.76 -29.03 20.28
N GLU A 573 -7.28 -28.41 19.24
CA GLU A 573 -6.96 -27.04 18.88
C GLU A 573 -7.48 -26.06 19.93
N PHE A 574 -8.64 -26.34 20.52
CA PHE A 574 -9.16 -25.53 21.61
C PHE A 574 -8.26 -25.58 22.85
N ARG A 575 -7.72 -26.75 23.23
CA ARG A 575 -6.78 -26.87 24.34
C ARG A 575 -5.49 -26.07 24.08
N ASN A 576 -4.92 -26.24 22.89
CA ASN A 576 -3.73 -25.46 22.48
C ASN A 576 -3.97 -23.96 22.57
N PHE A 577 -5.14 -23.51 22.13
CA PHE A 577 -5.53 -22.10 22.19
C PHE A 577 -5.62 -21.59 23.63
N ILE A 578 -6.31 -22.32 24.51
CA ILE A 578 -6.44 -21.97 25.94
C ILE A 578 -5.09 -21.89 26.64
N GLU A 579 -4.23 -22.89 26.42
CA GLU A 579 -2.87 -22.93 26.99
C GLU A 579 -2.03 -21.75 26.49
N SER A 580 -2.18 -21.36 25.22
CA SER A 580 -1.50 -20.19 24.65
C SER A 580 -1.92 -18.88 25.30
N GLN A 581 -3.15 -18.79 25.80
CA GLN A 581 -3.67 -17.65 26.55
C GLN A 581 -3.27 -17.66 28.05
N GLY A 582 -2.56 -18.70 28.49
CA GLY A 582 -2.17 -18.87 29.89
C GLY A 582 -3.32 -19.25 30.83
N LEU A 583 -4.41 -19.78 30.28
CA LEU A 583 -5.61 -20.20 31.00
C LEU A 583 -5.62 -21.71 31.23
N SER A 584 -6.32 -22.20 32.28
CA SER A 584 -6.45 -23.61 32.56
C SER A 584 -7.56 -24.25 31.73
N PRO A 585 -7.30 -25.27 30.91
CA PRO A 585 -8.32 -25.90 30.07
C PRO A 585 -9.49 -26.50 30.86
N GLU A 586 -9.29 -26.89 32.12
CA GLU A 586 -10.29 -27.53 32.97
C GLU A 586 -11.50 -26.62 33.28
N GLU A 587 -11.28 -25.30 33.30
CA GLU A 587 -12.34 -24.31 33.55
C GLU A 587 -13.23 -24.07 32.33
N TYR A 588 -12.74 -24.39 31.13
CA TYR A 588 -13.36 -24.06 29.86
C TYR A 588 -13.82 -25.32 29.09
N THR A 589 -13.67 -26.48 29.69
CA THR A 589 -14.12 -27.76 29.15
C THR A 589 -15.04 -28.45 30.18
N GLY A 590 -16.12 -29.08 29.75
CA GLY A 590 -17.06 -29.79 30.62
C GLY A 590 -18.48 -29.19 30.62
N GLN A 591 -19.40 -29.76 31.39
CA GLN A 591 -20.84 -29.38 31.35
C GLN A 591 -21.14 -27.95 31.83
N ASN A 592 -20.31 -27.39 32.70
CA ASN A 592 -20.43 -26.04 33.26
C ASN A 592 -19.25 -25.14 32.81
N ALA A 593 -18.73 -25.38 31.64
CA ALA A 593 -17.58 -24.63 31.11
C ALA A 593 -17.86 -23.13 31.04
N LYS A 594 -16.91 -22.32 31.49
CA LYS A 594 -16.87 -20.90 31.16
C LYS A 594 -16.64 -20.76 29.66
N MET A 595 -17.17 -19.73 29.05
CA MET A 595 -16.96 -19.43 27.63
C MET A 595 -15.82 -18.42 27.46
N ILE A 596 -15.03 -18.58 26.44
CA ILE A 596 -14.01 -17.60 26.04
C ILE A 596 -14.54 -16.79 24.87
N ALA A 597 -14.38 -15.46 24.91
CA ALA A 597 -14.80 -14.60 23.83
C ALA A 597 -13.74 -13.55 23.47
N VAL A 598 -13.75 -13.17 22.22
CA VAL A 598 -13.13 -11.95 21.72
C VAL A 598 -14.25 -10.94 21.45
N ALA A 599 -14.18 -9.77 22.09
CA ALA A 599 -15.16 -8.70 21.94
C ALA A 599 -14.44 -7.38 21.70
N LYS A 600 -14.27 -7.00 20.45
CA LYS A 600 -13.52 -5.83 20.01
C LYS A 600 -14.31 -4.99 19.02
N GLN A 601 -14.18 -3.66 19.10
CA GLN A 601 -14.74 -2.69 18.19
C GLN A 601 -13.64 -1.98 17.42
N LYS A 602 -13.87 -1.67 16.15
CA LYS A 602 -13.02 -0.74 15.38
C LYS A 602 -13.24 0.66 15.93
N SER A 603 -12.17 1.31 16.42
CA SER A 603 -12.24 2.69 16.88
C SER A 603 -12.37 3.64 15.68
N ASP A 604 -13.44 4.45 15.66
CA ASP A 604 -13.68 5.51 14.67
C ASP A 604 -12.95 6.81 15.00
N GLU A 605 -12.00 6.82 15.95
CA GLU A 605 -11.25 8.03 16.29
C GLU A 605 -10.36 8.53 15.15
N THR A 606 -11.01 9.15 14.17
CA THR A 606 -10.38 10.03 13.15
C THR A 606 -9.57 11.19 13.74
N LYS A 607 -9.64 11.43 15.07
CA LYS A 607 -8.91 12.52 15.75
C LYS A 607 -7.51 12.15 16.23
N SER A 608 -7.18 10.88 16.40
CA SER A 608 -5.84 10.46 16.89
C SER A 608 -5.02 9.63 15.90
N GLY A 609 -5.54 9.29 14.72
CA GLY A 609 -4.83 8.51 13.72
C GLY A 609 -4.52 7.07 14.15
N ARG A 610 -5.24 6.54 15.14
CA ARG A 610 -5.11 5.17 15.61
C ARG A 610 -6.37 4.39 15.26
N SER A 611 -6.37 3.67 14.16
CA SER A 611 -7.31 2.57 13.99
C SER A 611 -6.82 1.42 14.88
N GLY A 612 -7.41 1.28 16.05
CA GLY A 612 -7.13 0.20 16.99
C GLY A 612 -8.43 -0.54 17.31
N LEU A 613 -8.34 -1.84 17.53
CA LEU A 613 -9.45 -2.58 18.13
C LEU A 613 -9.52 -2.22 19.61
N VAL A 614 -10.66 -1.70 20.05
CA VAL A 614 -10.94 -1.35 21.45
C VAL A 614 -11.84 -2.40 22.06
N ASN A 615 -11.69 -2.66 23.37
CA ASN A 615 -12.55 -3.61 24.07
C ASN A 615 -14.00 -3.10 24.11
N MET A 616 -14.95 -3.99 23.76
CA MET A 616 -16.37 -3.68 23.86
C MET A 616 -16.86 -3.65 25.31
N PHE A 617 -16.20 -4.36 26.22
CA PHE A 617 -16.57 -4.51 27.62
C PHE A 617 -15.54 -3.87 28.55
N VAL A 618 -16.00 -3.45 29.75
CA VAL A 618 -15.15 -2.81 30.78
C VAL A 618 -14.34 -3.86 31.56
N GLY A 619 -14.95 -5.02 31.83
CA GLY A 619 -14.35 -6.08 32.65
C GLY A 619 -13.72 -7.19 31.80
N ASP A 620 -12.91 -8.03 32.44
CA ASP A 620 -12.30 -9.22 31.83
C ASP A 620 -13.30 -10.40 31.74
N SER A 621 -14.48 -10.29 32.34
CA SER A 621 -15.56 -11.28 32.30
C SER A 621 -16.93 -10.66 32.46
N VAL A 622 -17.94 -11.32 31.88
CA VAL A 622 -19.36 -10.92 31.99
C VAL A 622 -20.25 -12.18 32.06
N SER A 623 -21.39 -12.07 32.72
CA SER A 623 -22.46 -13.07 32.66
C SER A 623 -23.58 -12.54 31.77
N GLY A 624 -23.95 -13.29 30.79
CA GLY A 624 -24.96 -12.93 29.81
C GLY A 624 -25.87 -14.10 29.44
N SER A 625 -27.00 -13.79 28.84
CA SER A 625 -27.92 -14.79 28.30
C SER A 625 -27.77 -14.85 26.78
N VAL A 626 -27.68 -16.05 26.24
CA VAL A 626 -27.55 -16.25 24.78
C VAL A 626 -28.80 -16.93 24.22
N THR A 627 -29.22 -16.42 23.06
CA THR A 627 -30.37 -16.91 22.31
C THR A 627 -29.98 -17.18 20.85
N PRO A 628 -30.47 -18.26 20.22
CA PRO A 628 -30.15 -18.57 18.82
C PRO A 628 -30.75 -17.55 17.86
N ARG A 629 -30.09 -17.36 16.72
CA ARG A 629 -30.54 -16.51 15.59
C ARG A 629 -30.56 -17.34 14.32
N ALA A 630 -31.62 -17.20 13.56
CA ALA A 630 -31.83 -17.96 12.32
C ALA A 630 -30.95 -17.52 11.14
N GLU A 631 -30.32 -16.37 11.24
CA GLU A 631 -29.43 -15.83 10.22
C GLU A 631 -28.09 -16.57 10.20
N LEU A 632 -27.48 -16.66 9.02
CA LEU A 632 -26.14 -17.23 8.90
C LEU A 632 -25.10 -16.37 9.62
N PRO A 633 -24.04 -16.99 10.16
CA PRO A 633 -22.95 -16.28 10.81
C PRO A 633 -22.38 -15.18 9.91
N GLY A 634 -22.33 -13.98 10.46
CA GLY A 634 -21.87 -12.80 9.71
C GLY A 634 -22.97 -11.81 9.34
N GLU A 635 -24.22 -12.19 9.33
CA GLU A 635 -25.37 -11.31 9.05
C GLU A 635 -25.85 -10.60 10.33
N VAL A 636 -26.46 -9.42 10.19
CA VAL A 636 -26.83 -8.55 11.35
C VAL A 636 -28.36 -8.37 11.49
N LYS A 637 -29.14 -8.96 10.60
CA LYS A 637 -30.60 -8.68 10.51
C LYS A 637 -31.44 -9.84 11.05
N GLY A 638 -32.07 -9.70 12.18
CA GLY A 638 -33.08 -10.63 12.68
C GLY A 638 -33.36 -10.51 14.16
N ASN A 639 -34.59 -10.85 14.57
CA ASN A 639 -34.99 -10.91 15.96
C ASN A 639 -34.58 -12.26 16.57
N PRO A 640 -34.02 -12.26 17.81
CA PRO A 640 -33.70 -13.49 18.52
C PRO A 640 -34.99 -14.33 18.79
N SER A 641 -34.85 -15.66 18.76
CA SER A 641 -35.93 -16.58 19.12
C SER A 641 -36.11 -16.59 20.66
N ALA A 642 -37.30 -16.23 21.14
CA ALA A 642 -37.56 -16.07 22.57
C ALA A 642 -37.57 -17.37 23.40
N ASP A 643 -37.52 -18.55 22.78
CA ASP A 643 -37.84 -19.82 23.46
C ASP A 643 -36.65 -20.64 23.99
N LYS A 644 -35.36 -20.21 23.78
CA LYS A 644 -34.16 -20.98 24.17
C LYS A 644 -33.06 -20.12 24.76
N GLU A 645 -33.35 -19.45 25.81
CA GLU A 645 -32.37 -18.64 26.54
C GLU A 645 -31.45 -19.51 27.41
N LYS A 646 -30.14 -19.34 27.24
CA LYS A 646 -29.12 -20.03 28.02
C LYS A 646 -28.19 -19.05 28.71
N GLN A 647 -28.06 -19.15 30.06
CA GLN A 647 -27.13 -18.34 30.84
C GLN A 647 -25.72 -18.88 30.66
N ILE A 648 -24.77 -17.99 30.34
CA ILE A 648 -23.34 -18.31 30.21
C ILE A 648 -22.49 -17.30 30.94
N SER A 649 -21.30 -17.72 31.37
CA SER A 649 -20.24 -16.85 31.88
C SER A 649 -19.14 -16.75 30.85
N ILE A 650 -18.79 -15.53 30.45
CA ILE A 650 -17.86 -15.23 29.35
C ILE A 650 -16.59 -14.62 29.95
N THR A 651 -15.42 -15.13 29.57
CA THR A 651 -14.10 -14.55 29.84
C THR A 651 -13.55 -13.97 28.54
N PHE A 652 -13.10 -12.71 28.57
CA PHE A 652 -12.59 -12.05 27.37
C PHE A 652 -11.10 -12.25 27.20
N VAL A 653 -10.69 -12.49 25.94
CA VAL A 653 -9.29 -12.59 25.51
C VAL A 653 -9.04 -11.66 24.33
N ASP A 654 -7.76 -11.38 24.05
CA ASP A 654 -7.38 -10.41 23.02
C ASP A 654 -7.25 -10.99 21.62
N THR A 655 -7.12 -12.30 21.50
CA THR A 655 -6.80 -12.98 20.24
C THR A 655 -7.86 -14.03 19.88
N ILE A 656 -8.16 -14.10 18.57
CA ILE A 656 -8.97 -15.16 17.96
C ILE A 656 -8.01 -16.30 17.57
N PRO A 657 -8.40 -17.59 17.69
CA PRO A 657 -7.62 -18.69 17.15
C PRO A 657 -7.32 -18.45 15.67
N LEU A 658 -6.10 -18.78 15.24
CA LEU A 658 -5.66 -18.54 13.86
C LEU A 658 -6.44 -19.37 12.84
N ASP A 659 -6.86 -20.56 13.23
CA ASP A 659 -7.59 -21.50 12.38
C ASP A 659 -9.09 -21.16 12.37
N THR A 660 -9.48 -20.07 11.71
CA THR A 660 -10.88 -19.64 11.61
C THR A 660 -11.42 -19.80 10.20
N LEU A 661 -12.69 -20.23 10.07
CA LEU A 661 -13.40 -20.18 8.79
C LEU A 661 -13.35 -18.76 8.20
N PRO A 662 -13.12 -18.62 6.88
CA PRO A 662 -13.14 -17.29 6.24
C PRO A 662 -14.48 -16.63 6.51
N LYS A 663 -14.44 -15.48 7.17
CA LYS A 663 -15.67 -14.70 7.40
C LYS A 663 -15.94 -13.85 6.16
N ASN A 664 -17.03 -14.14 5.48
CA ASN A 664 -17.49 -13.29 4.37
C ASN A 664 -17.93 -11.88 4.79
N SER A 665 -17.92 -11.57 6.09
CA SER A 665 -18.48 -10.32 6.63
C SER A 665 -17.61 -9.55 7.61
N SER A 666 -16.36 -9.96 7.86
CA SER A 666 -15.49 -9.25 8.83
C SER A 666 -15.18 -7.81 8.43
N ASP A 667 -15.28 -7.47 7.15
CA ASP A 667 -15.06 -6.11 6.65
C ASP A 667 -16.28 -5.19 6.81
N VAL A 668 -17.46 -5.75 7.04
CA VAL A 668 -18.73 -5.01 7.12
C VAL A 668 -19.15 -4.73 8.57
N LYS A 669 -18.75 -5.58 9.52
CA LYS A 669 -19.10 -5.38 10.94
C LYS A 669 -18.15 -4.39 11.61
N PRO A 670 -18.67 -3.34 12.28
CA PRO A 670 -17.84 -2.40 13.03
C PRO A 670 -17.26 -3.00 14.31
N PHE A 671 -17.67 -4.21 14.69
CA PHE A 671 -17.19 -4.92 15.89
C PHE A 671 -17.11 -6.44 15.65
N ILE A 672 -16.30 -7.10 16.46
CA ILE A 672 -16.21 -8.56 16.54
C ILE A 672 -16.70 -8.96 17.94
N PHE A 673 -17.73 -9.77 18.03
CA PHE A 673 -18.14 -10.45 19.26
C PHE A 673 -18.30 -11.93 18.96
N MET A 674 -17.31 -12.74 19.37
CA MET A 674 -17.23 -14.15 19.06
C MET A 674 -16.82 -14.95 20.29
N ILE A 675 -17.60 -15.96 20.63
CA ILE A 675 -17.22 -17.01 21.58
C ILE A 675 -16.44 -18.09 20.84
N VAL A 676 -15.39 -18.60 21.47
CA VAL A 676 -14.67 -19.79 21.04
C VAL A 676 -14.90 -20.89 22.05
N ALA A 677 -15.31 -22.07 21.56
CA ALA A 677 -15.68 -23.21 22.38
C ALA A 677 -15.16 -24.53 21.79
N PRO A 678 -14.93 -25.57 22.62
CA PRO A 678 -14.55 -26.89 22.13
C PRO A 678 -15.74 -27.59 21.44
N TRP A 679 -15.46 -28.43 20.46
CA TRP A 679 -16.47 -29.16 19.69
C TRP A 679 -17.47 -29.93 20.58
N GLN A 680 -17.02 -30.53 21.68
CA GLN A 680 -17.86 -31.28 22.65
C GLN A 680 -19.03 -30.46 23.20
N LEU A 681 -18.90 -29.15 23.28
CA LEU A 681 -19.97 -28.28 23.76
C LEU A 681 -21.01 -27.95 22.70
N ARG A 682 -20.76 -28.23 21.43
CA ARG A 682 -21.62 -27.88 20.31
C ARG A 682 -23.06 -28.44 20.46
N GLU A 683 -23.19 -29.72 20.90
CA GLU A 683 -24.50 -30.34 21.08
C GLU A 683 -25.42 -29.54 22.01
N GLN A 684 -24.86 -28.80 22.97
CA GLN A 684 -25.63 -28.00 23.91
C GLN A 684 -26.19 -26.73 23.28
N PHE A 685 -25.69 -26.34 22.11
CA PHE A 685 -26.05 -25.13 21.39
C PHE A 685 -26.76 -25.39 20.05
N VAL A 686 -26.76 -26.62 19.55
CA VAL A 686 -27.48 -26.97 18.33
C VAL A 686 -28.95 -26.66 18.49
N SER A 687 -29.47 -25.80 17.61
CA SER A 687 -30.88 -25.42 17.56
C SER A 687 -31.31 -25.28 16.10
N PRO A 688 -32.52 -25.74 15.72
CA PRO A 688 -33.09 -25.48 14.39
C PRO A 688 -33.21 -23.97 14.08
N ASP A 689 -33.28 -23.15 15.13
CA ASP A 689 -33.42 -21.70 15.04
C ASP A 689 -32.05 -20.96 14.97
N ALA A 690 -30.91 -21.67 14.96
CA ALA A 690 -29.61 -21.08 14.84
C ALA A 690 -29.06 -21.29 13.42
N GLY A 691 -28.65 -20.19 12.78
CA GLY A 691 -27.87 -20.27 11.54
C GLY A 691 -26.50 -20.89 11.81
N GLU A 692 -26.17 -21.97 11.11
CA GLU A 692 -24.91 -22.70 11.29
C GLU A 692 -24.16 -22.85 9.98
N ILE A 693 -22.83 -22.71 10.04
CA ILE A 693 -21.90 -23.04 8.97
C ILE A 693 -20.89 -24.03 9.54
N MET A 694 -20.82 -25.21 8.97
CA MET A 694 -19.77 -26.20 9.31
C MET A 694 -18.66 -26.17 8.28
N GLY A 695 -17.44 -26.45 8.69
CA GLY A 695 -16.29 -26.39 7.81
C GLY A 695 -15.11 -27.24 8.23
N LEU A 696 -14.22 -27.44 7.26
CA LEU A 696 -12.98 -28.18 7.37
C LEU A 696 -11.84 -27.30 6.91
N THR A 697 -10.71 -27.36 7.59
CA THR A 697 -9.49 -26.65 7.22
C THR A 697 -8.34 -27.64 7.04
N PHE A 698 -7.47 -27.36 6.06
CA PHE A 698 -6.36 -28.24 5.70
C PHE A 698 -5.10 -27.43 5.43
N LEU A 699 -3.97 -27.90 5.95
CA LEU A 699 -2.64 -27.45 5.60
C LEU A 699 -2.00 -28.46 4.65
N ALA A 700 -1.51 -28.03 3.49
CA ALA A 700 -1.04 -28.90 2.44
C ALA A 700 0.30 -28.44 1.82
N ASP A 701 1.11 -29.40 1.32
CA ASP A 701 2.37 -29.08 0.63
C ASP A 701 2.16 -28.40 -0.73
N LYS A 702 1.11 -28.81 -1.46
CA LYS A 702 0.75 -28.32 -2.78
C LYS A 702 -0.75 -28.02 -2.87
N PRO A 703 -1.19 -26.93 -2.26
CA PRO A 703 -2.60 -26.63 -2.06
C PRO A 703 -3.44 -26.67 -3.34
N SER A 704 -2.92 -26.18 -4.47
CA SER A 704 -3.68 -26.16 -5.73
C SER A 704 -3.93 -27.56 -6.30
N GLN A 705 -2.99 -28.51 -6.16
CA GLN A 705 -3.18 -29.89 -6.56
C GLN A 705 -4.15 -30.59 -5.62
N VAL A 706 -3.96 -30.42 -4.33
CA VAL A 706 -4.82 -30.99 -3.30
C VAL A 706 -6.27 -30.47 -3.41
N THR A 707 -6.46 -29.18 -3.73
CA THR A 707 -7.81 -28.61 -3.94
C THR A 707 -8.50 -29.26 -5.14
N ALA A 708 -7.79 -29.51 -6.24
CA ALA A 708 -8.36 -30.20 -7.39
C ALA A 708 -8.77 -31.64 -7.05
N GLU A 709 -7.89 -32.40 -6.36
CA GLU A 709 -8.17 -33.74 -5.89
C GLU A 709 -9.36 -33.75 -4.91
N MET A 710 -9.41 -32.83 -3.96
CA MET A 710 -10.54 -32.69 -3.04
C MET A 710 -11.85 -32.36 -3.76
N SER A 711 -11.81 -31.55 -4.79
CA SER A 711 -13.00 -31.25 -5.60
C SER A 711 -13.56 -32.50 -6.27
N GLU A 712 -12.72 -33.37 -6.83
CA GLU A 712 -13.12 -34.67 -7.36
C GLU A 712 -13.72 -35.58 -6.26
N MET A 713 -13.04 -35.67 -5.10
CA MET A 713 -13.51 -36.46 -3.97
C MET A 713 -14.88 -36.02 -3.46
N ILE A 714 -15.15 -34.69 -3.44
CA ILE A 714 -16.45 -34.14 -3.01
C ILE A 714 -17.53 -34.47 -4.04
N GLN A 715 -17.22 -34.37 -5.33
CA GLN A 715 -18.15 -34.76 -6.39
C GLN A 715 -18.49 -36.26 -6.32
N GLU A 716 -17.50 -37.12 -6.11
CA GLU A 716 -17.71 -38.55 -5.92
C GLU A 716 -18.51 -38.89 -4.65
N ALA A 717 -18.35 -38.08 -3.61
CA ALA A 717 -19.12 -38.24 -2.37
C ALA A 717 -20.61 -37.92 -2.55
N GLY A 718 -20.97 -37.21 -3.64
CA GLY A 718 -22.36 -36.86 -3.95
C GLY A 718 -22.99 -35.92 -2.94
N ILE A 719 -22.22 -34.95 -2.41
CA ILE A 719 -22.70 -33.97 -1.43
C ILE A 719 -23.81 -33.14 -2.09
N GLY A 720 -25.03 -33.33 -1.59
CA GLY A 720 -26.22 -32.67 -2.11
C GLY A 720 -26.50 -31.28 -1.53
N THR A 721 -25.69 -30.82 -0.60
CA THR A 721 -25.83 -29.51 0.06
C THR A 721 -24.91 -28.47 -0.55
N ASP A 722 -25.29 -27.20 -0.44
CA ASP A 722 -24.44 -26.07 -0.86
C ASP A 722 -23.12 -26.11 -0.08
N TYR A 723 -22.00 -26.01 -0.78
CA TYR A 723 -20.67 -25.93 -0.17
C TYR A 723 -19.76 -25.00 -0.95
N THR A 724 -18.70 -24.56 -0.29
CA THR A 724 -17.62 -23.78 -0.89
C THR A 724 -16.29 -24.45 -0.55
N LEU A 725 -15.47 -24.69 -1.58
CA LEU A 725 -14.11 -25.17 -1.42
C LEU A 725 -13.16 -24.07 -1.87
N TYR A 726 -12.42 -23.49 -0.92
CA TYR A 726 -11.48 -22.40 -1.18
C TYR A 726 -10.04 -22.87 -1.08
N ASN A 727 -9.25 -22.54 -2.09
CA ASN A 727 -7.80 -22.52 -1.99
C ASN A 727 -7.34 -21.16 -1.46
N VAL A 728 -7.16 -21.08 -0.16
CA VAL A 728 -6.76 -19.85 0.54
C VAL A 728 -5.32 -19.48 0.19
N ASN A 729 -4.46 -20.47 -0.12
CA ASN A 729 -3.08 -20.23 -0.50
C ASN A 729 -2.97 -19.44 -1.81
N ARG A 730 -3.89 -19.60 -2.75
CA ARG A 730 -3.91 -18.77 -3.97
C ARG A 730 -4.00 -17.28 -3.63
N MET A 731 -4.84 -16.93 -2.68
CA MET A 731 -4.96 -15.57 -2.17
C MET A 731 -3.68 -15.13 -1.42
N PHE A 732 -3.03 -16.06 -0.70
CA PHE A 732 -1.76 -15.80 -0.02
C PHE A 732 -0.57 -15.67 -0.97
N GLU A 733 -0.51 -16.41 -2.07
CA GLU A 733 0.52 -16.25 -3.09
C GLU A 733 0.44 -14.86 -3.73
N GLU A 734 -0.75 -14.37 -3.98
CA GLU A 734 -0.96 -12.98 -4.43
C GLU A 734 -0.43 -12.00 -3.37
N ASN A 735 -0.80 -12.18 -2.12
CA ASN A 735 -0.35 -11.34 -1.01
C ASN A 735 1.17 -11.43 -0.75
N ARG A 736 1.78 -12.62 -0.82
CA ARG A 736 3.24 -12.81 -0.73
C ARG A 736 3.96 -12.10 -1.88
N SER A 737 3.37 -12.12 -3.06
CA SER A 737 3.91 -11.41 -4.23
C SER A 737 3.88 -9.90 -4.03
N ILE A 738 2.81 -9.34 -3.46
CA ILE A 738 2.72 -7.92 -3.07
C ILE A 738 3.81 -7.57 -2.06
N LEU A 739 3.92 -8.34 -0.97
CA LEU A 739 4.93 -8.12 0.06
C LEU A 739 6.35 -8.20 -0.51
N PHE A 740 6.61 -9.17 -1.39
CA PHE A 740 7.90 -9.31 -2.07
C PHE A 740 8.23 -8.05 -2.88
N VAL A 741 7.29 -7.54 -3.65
CA VAL A 741 7.47 -6.33 -4.46
C VAL A 741 7.75 -5.11 -3.59
N ILE A 742 6.97 -4.92 -2.52
CA ILE A 742 7.18 -3.84 -1.56
C ILE A 742 8.56 -3.96 -0.90
N HIS A 743 8.98 -5.16 -0.52
CA HIS A 743 10.30 -5.41 0.03
C HIS A 743 11.42 -5.05 -0.97
N VAL A 744 11.33 -5.54 -2.21
CA VAL A 744 12.33 -5.25 -3.25
C VAL A 744 12.42 -3.74 -3.50
N PHE A 745 11.28 -3.06 -3.66
CA PHE A 745 11.23 -1.61 -3.83
C PHE A 745 11.86 -0.88 -2.63
N THR A 746 11.50 -1.26 -1.42
CA THR A 746 12.04 -0.67 -0.19
C THR A 746 13.55 -0.87 -0.09
N TYR A 747 14.06 -2.08 -0.35
CA TYR A 747 15.50 -2.34 -0.30
C TYR A 747 16.27 -1.58 -1.37
N VAL A 748 15.77 -1.52 -2.60
CA VAL A 748 16.39 -0.74 -3.68
C VAL A 748 16.40 0.75 -3.33
N PHE A 749 15.30 1.28 -2.80
CA PHE A 749 15.20 2.67 -2.36
C PHE A 749 16.18 2.99 -1.22
N VAL A 750 16.21 2.18 -0.17
CA VAL A 750 17.14 2.32 0.96
C VAL A 750 18.59 2.20 0.50
N MET A 751 18.88 1.26 -0.40
CA MET A 751 20.22 1.10 -0.98
C MET A 751 20.65 2.36 -1.74
N MET A 752 19.79 2.94 -2.56
CA MET A 752 20.10 4.17 -3.30
C MET A 752 20.36 5.37 -2.37
N ILE A 753 19.50 5.54 -1.35
CA ILE A 753 19.74 6.59 -0.34
C ILE A 753 21.03 6.34 0.44
N SER A 754 21.35 5.09 0.76
CA SER A 754 22.60 4.70 1.43
C SER A 754 23.83 5.04 0.60
N LEU A 755 23.78 4.84 -0.72
CA LEU A 755 24.84 5.22 -1.65
C LEU A 755 25.05 6.75 -1.67
N ILE A 756 23.96 7.52 -1.69
CA ILE A 756 23.99 8.99 -1.61
C ILE A 756 24.62 9.43 -0.27
N ALA A 757 24.21 8.82 0.83
CA ALA A 757 24.74 9.11 2.16
C ALA A 757 26.25 8.79 2.24
N ALA A 758 26.66 7.63 1.76
CA ALA A 758 28.06 7.20 1.72
C ALA A 758 28.92 8.15 0.84
N ALA A 759 28.45 8.50 -0.35
CA ALA A 759 29.12 9.44 -1.24
C ALA A 759 29.27 10.82 -0.60
N ASN A 760 28.25 11.28 0.13
CA ASN A 760 28.28 12.54 0.86
C ASN A 760 29.32 12.53 1.99
N VAL A 761 29.36 11.46 2.78
CA VAL A 761 30.37 11.27 3.86
C VAL A 761 31.79 11.25 3.29
N PHE A 762 32.01 10.44 2.24
CA PHE A 762 33.29 10.32 1.56
C PHE A 762 33.77 11.67 1.03
N ASN A 763 32.91 12.40 0.32
CA ASN A 763 33.23 13.71 -0.23
C ASN A 763 33.61 14.72 0.87
N THR A 764 32.80 14.76 1.95
CA THR A 764 33.00 15.68 3.07
C THR A 764 34.33 15.44 3.79
N ILE A 765 34.68 14.18 4.11
CA ILE A 765 35.88 13.80 4.83
C ILE A 765 37.11 13.97 3.94
N SER A 766 37.10 13.45 2.71
CA SER A 766 38.22 13.56 1.76
C SER A 766 38.60 15.02 1.52
N THR A 767 37.61 15.89 1.36
CA THR A 767 37.87 17.33 1.17
C THR A 767 38.39 17.97 2.43
N ASN A 768 37.88 17.64 3.60
CA ASN A 768 38.39 18.17 4.85
C ASN A 768 39.89 17.88 5.04
N ILE A 769 40.33 16.68 4.71
CA ILE A 769 41.75 16.28 4.78
C ILE A 769 42.59 17.06 3.76
N LYS A 770 42.10 17.18 2.50
CA LYS A 770 42.81 17.97 1.47
C LYS A 770 43.01 19.42 1.91
N LEU A 771 42.02 20.07 2.46
CA LEU A 771 42.09 21.45 2.93
C LEU A 771 43.02 21.65 4.16
N ARG A 772 43.44 20.57 4.80
CA ARG A 772 44.36 20.55 5.95
C ARG A 772 45.76 20.03 5.60
N ARG A 773 46.02 19.80 4.31
CA ARG A 773 47.26 19.20 3.81
C ARG A 773 48.50 19.86 4.39
N ARG A 774 48.55 21.20 4.40
CA ARG A 774 49.69 21.97 4.96
C ARG A 774 49.84 21.79 6.46
N GLU A 775 48.76 21.87 7.26
CA GLU A 775 48.83 21.64 8.72
C GLU A 775 49.32 20.23 9.05
N LEU A 776 48.80 19.23 8.30
CA LEU A 776 49.21 17.84 8.49
C LEU A 776 50.66 17.59 8.06
N ALA A 777 51.13 18.27 7.00
CA ALA A 777 52.50 18.24 6.57
C ALA A 777 53.43 18.91 7.60
N MET A 778 53.04 20.04 8.23
CA MET A 778 53.79 20.68 9.30
C MET A 778 53.95 19.76 10.51
N LEU A 779 52.94 19.06 10.95
CA LEU A 779 53.03 18.10 12.06
C LEU A 779 54.02 16.96 11.77
N ARG A 780 54.07 16.49 10.53
CA ARG A 780 55.06 15.46 10.10
C ARG A 780 56.47 16.04 10.00
N SER A 781 56.62 17.30 9.57
CA SER A 781 57.95 17.95 9.49
C SER A 781 58.56 18.22 10.87
N ILE A 782 57.80 18.36 11.94
CA ILE A 782 58.25 18.50 13.33
C ILE A 782 58.63 17.14 13.96
N GLY A 783 58.49 16.02 13.20
CA GLY A 783 58.95 14.71 13.65
C GLY A 783 57.85 13.79 14.21
N MET A 784 56.60 14.07 13.97
CA MET A 784 55.49 13.15 14.35
C MET A 784 55.60 11.83 13.62
N SER A 785 55.67 10.73 14.38
CA SER A 785 55.74 9.39 13.77
C SER A 785 54.46 9.05 13.01
N ASP A 786 54.55 8.20 11.99
CA ASP A 786 53.42 7.72 11.22
C ASP A 786 52.37 7.00 12.08
N ARG A 787 52.79 6.37 13.17
CA ARG A 787 51.87 5.67 14.13
C ARG A 787 51.06 6.69 14.94
N ASP A 788 51.73 7.74 15.48
CA ASP A 788 51.07 8.77 16.28
C ASP A 788 50.15 9.62 15.39
N PHE A 789 50.57 9.87 14.16
CA PHE A 789 49.75 10.55 13.16
C PHE A 789 48.46 9.79 12.87
N ASN A 790 48.52 8.47 12.60
CA ASN A 790 47.34 7.64 12.39
C ASN A 790 46.45 7.62 13.64
N LYS A 791 47.05 7.49 14.82
CA LYS A 791 46.32 7.47 16.10
C LYS A 791 45.59 8.79 16.33
N MET A 792 46.22 9.94 16.10
CA MET A 792 45.58 11.25 16.18
C MET A 792 44.39 11.36 15.20
N MET A 793 44.59 10.94 13.95
CA MET A 793 43.54 10.99 12.93
C MET A 793 42.37 10.07 13.27
N ASN A 794 42.60 8.87 13.80
CA ASN A 794 41.55 7.95 14.23
C ASN A 794 40.68 8.53 15.38
N PHE A 795 41.34 9.20 16.35
CA PHE A 795 40.59 9.89 17.43
C PHE A 795 39.81 11.08 16.91
N GLU A 796 40.32 11.82 15.93
CA GLU A 796 39.58 12.90 15.28
C GLU A 796 38.33 12.36 14.59
N CYS A 797 38.42 11.21 13.91
CA CYS A 797 37.27 10.50 13.34
C CYS A 797 36.27 10.09 14.40
N ALA A 798 36.75 9.55 15.53
CA ALA A 798 35.86 9.15 16.63
C ALA A 798 35.09 10.35 17.18
N PHE A 799 35.70 11.52 17.31
CA PHE A 799 35.02 12.74 17.74
C PHE A 799 33.99 13.25 16.73
N TYR A 800 34.29 13.17 15.43
CA TYR A 800 33.30 13.50 14.39
C TYR A 800 32.09 12.52 14.45
N GLY A 801 32.37 11.22 14.53
CA GLY A 801 31.35 10.18 14.63
C GLY A 801 30.46 10.35 15.87
N MET A 802 31.10 10.49 17.05
CA MET A 802 30.34 10.65 18.31
C MET A 802 29.43 11.88 18.28
N ARG A 803 29.91 13.00 17.77
CA ARG A 803 29.14 14.23 17.72
C ARG A 803 28.05 14.19 16.65
N THR A 804 28.30 13.49 15.56
CA THR A 804 27.31 13.20 14.52
C THR A 804 26.15 12.40 15.08
N LEU A 805 26.43 11.34 15.82
CA LEU A 805 25.41 10.48 16.42
C LEU A 805 24.62 11.22 17.51
N LEU A 806 25.29 12.04 18.32
CA LEU A 806 24.63 12.84 19.39
C LEU A 806 23.55 13.76 18.83
N PHE A 807 23.72 14.33 17.64
CA PHE A 807 22.72 15.20 17.02
C PHE A 807 21.89 14.47 15.96
N GLY A 808 22.49 13.54 15.22
CA GLY A 808 21.87 12.83 14.11
C GLY A 808 20.79 11.84 14.56
N LEU A 809 21.04 11.06 15.62
CA LEU A 809 20.10 10.04 16.07
C LEU A 809 18.79 10.63 16.64
N PRO A 810 18.84 11.66 17.54
CA PRO A 810 17.61 12.27 17.99
C PRO A 810 16.81 12.93 16.87
N ALA A 811 17.48 13.62 15.96
CA ALA A 811 16.84 14.23 14.81
C ALA A 811 16.24 13.18 13.86
N ALA A 812 16.92 12.05 13.66
CA ALA A 812 16.40 10.92 12.88
C ALA A 812 15.16 10.29 13.52
N GLY A 813 15.12 10.18 14.86
CA GLY A 813 13.93 9.72 15.60
C GLY A 813 12.74 10.65 15.38
N ILE A 814 12.94 11.96 15.45
CA ILE A 814 11.88 12.96 15.16
C ILE A 814 11.41 12.84 13.70
N CYS A 815 12.32 12.73 12.74
CA CYS A 815 11.94 12.56 11.33
C CYS A 815 11.18 11.26 11.09
N SER A 816 11.57 10.16 11.74
CA SER A 816 10.86 8.87 11.67
C SER A 816 9.42 8.99 12.24
N TRP A 817 9.25 9.73 13.34
CA TRP A 817 7.94 10.01 13.89
C TRP A 817 7.08 10.88 12.95
N LEU A 818 7.67 11.90 12.32
CA LEU A 818 6.97 12.74 11.32
C LEU A 818 6.53 11.93 10.08
N ILE A 819 7.36 10.97 9.63
CA ILE A 819 7.01 10.06 8.53
C ILE A 819 5.81 9.20 8.93
N TYR A 820 5.85 8.61 10.13
CA TYR A 820 4.72 7.88 10.69
C TYR A 820 3.45 8.75 10.71
N CYS A 821 3.51 9.96 11.25
CA CYS A 821 2.37 10.88 11.28
C CYS A 821 1.84 11.20 9.87
N GLY A 822 2.73 11.39 8.90
CA GLY A 822 2.35 11.63 7.49
C GLY A 822 1.67 10.43 6.84
N MET A 823 2.13 9.21 7.12
CA MET A 823 1.53 7.97 6.64
C MET A 823 0.17 7.73 7.29
N ALA A 824 0.07 7.89 8.61
CA ALA A 824 -1.19 7.74 9.35
C ALA A 824 -2.23 8.79 8.93
N ALA A 825 -1.83 10.06 8.74
CA ALA A 825 -2.70 11.11 8.20
C ALA A 825 -3.16 10.82 6.76
N GLY A 826 -2.38 10.05 6.00
CA GLY A 826 -2.74 9.56 4.67
C GLY A 826 -3.69 8.35 4.69
N GLY A 827 -4.16 7.89 5.85
CA GLY A 827 -5.06 6.74 5.96
C GLY A 827 -4.36 5.37 6.00
N ALA A 828 -3.01 5.33 6.10
CA ALA A 828 -2.30 4.06 6.25
C ALA A 828 -2.49 3.49 7.66
N ASP A 829 -2.90 2.22 7.74
CA ASP A 829 -2.95 1.50 9.01
C ASP A 829 -1.53 1.08 9.44
N VAL A 830 -0.87 1.94 10.19
CA VAL A 830 0.50 1.73 10.66
C VAL A 830 0.60 2.10 12.14
N SER A 831 1.55 1.47 12.85
CA SER A 831 1.89 1.84 14.23
C SER A 831 3.31 2.40 14.28
N PHE A 832 3.55 3.33 15.21
CA PHE A 832 4.89 3.86 15.39
C PHE A 832 5.81 2.83 16.05
N VAL A 833 6.79 2.34 15.29
CA VAL A 833 7.88 1.50 15.79
C VAL A 833 9.16 2.30 15.77
N PHE A 834 9.76 2.48 16.94
CA PHE A 834 11.01 3.22 17.05
C PHE A 834 12.15 2.47 16.34
N PRO A 835 12.90 3.09 15.41
CA PRO A 835 13.80 2.39 14.48
C PRO A 835 15.17 2.04 15.12
N TRP A 836 15.18 1.29 16.22
CA TRP A 836 16.42 0.93 16.96
C TRP A 836 17.46 0.22 16.09
N ALA A 837 17.04 -0.76 15.28
CA ALA A 837 17.93 -1.51 14.41
C ALA A 837 18.59 -0.60 13.37
N SER A 838 17.80 0.26 12.70
CA SER A 838 18.33 1.22 11.71
C SER A 838 19.27 2.25 12.34
N MET A 839 19.01 2.67 13.58
CA MET A 839 19.89 3.56 14.33
C MET A 839 21.21 2.87 14.68
N ALA A 840 21.18 1.62 15.13
CA ALA A 840 22.39 0.83 15.41
C ALA A 840 23.22 0.61 14.14
N VAL A 841 22.58 0.22 13.03
CA VAL A 841 23.25 0.06 11.72
C VAL A 841 23.85 1.39 11.26
N SER A 842 23.13 2.51 11.40
CA SER A 842 23.63 3.82 11.00
C SER A 842 24.82 4.26 11.85
N ALA A 843 24.80 3.99 13.16
CA ALA A 843 25.93 4.30 14.06
C ALA A 843 27.19 3.53 13.64
N PHE A 844 27.05 2.22 13.40
CA PHE A 844 28.17 1.41 12.90
C PHE A 844 28.65 1.91 11.53
N SER A 845 27.76 2.16 10.59
CA SER A 845 28.07 2.61 9.23
C SER A 845 28.80 3.95 9.22
N VAL A 846 28.40 4.90 10.07
CA VAL A 846 29.10 6.19 10.19
C VAL A 846 30.57 5.99 10.59
N TYR A 847 30.81 5.21 11.65
CA TYR A 847 32.20 4.94 12.07
C TYR A 847 32.98 4.20 11.00
N PHE A 848 32.38 3.21 10.37
CA PHE A 848 33.02 2.41 9.32
C PHE A 848 33.38 3.24 8.09
N ILE A 849 32.46 4.03 7.56
CA ILE A 849 32.69 4.87 6.37
C ILE A 849 33.69 5.99 6.70
N VAL A 850 33.55 6.62 7.87
CA VAL A 850 34.48 7.66 8.32
C VAL A 850 35.89 7.09 8.44
N PHE A 851 36.05 5.91 9.04
CA PHE A 851 37.32 5.23 9.19
C PHE A 851 37.94 4.86 7.84
N ILE A 852 37.21 4.18 6.95
CA ILE A 852 37.70 3.81 5.60
C ILE A 852 38.11 5.05 4.80
N THR A 853 37.26 6.08 4.79
CA THR A 853 37.56 7.33 4.07
C THR A 853 38.80 7.99 4.60
N MET A 854 39.01 7.95 5.93
CA MET A 854 40.20 8.52 6.58
C MET A 854 41.45 7.72 6.21
N VAL A 855 41.42 6.40 6.27
CA VAL A 855 42.53 5.54 5.87
C VAL A 855 42.94 5.80 4.42
N PHE A 856 41.97 5.91 3.52
CA PHE A 856 42.20 6.21 2.11
C PHE A 856 42.81 7.60 1.93
N ALA A 857 42.29 8.63 2.56
CA ALA A 857 42.71 10.00 2.39
C ALA A 857 44.10 10.24 3.05
N VAL A 858 44.36 9.63 4.21
CA VAL A 858 45.65 9.65 4.89
C VAL A 858 46.71 8.87 4.08
N GLY A 859 46.36 7.71 3.53
CA GLY A 859 47.23 6.92 2.65
C GLY A 859 47.67 7.71 1.41
N LYS A 860 46.78 8.51 0.83
CA LYS A 860 47.12 9.42 -0.27
C LYS A 860 48.03 10.54 0.15
N LEU A 861 47.78 11.13 1.32
CA LEU A 861 48.63 12.22 1.88
C LEU A 861 50.05 11.74 2.24
N LYS A 862 50.18 10.49 2.71
CA LYS A 862 51.51 9.90 3.03
C LYS A 862 52.39 9.71 1.80
N LYS A 863 51.84 9.47 0.63
CA LYS A 863 52.58 9.30 -0.64
C LYS A 863 53.05 10.65 -1.22
N GLU A 864 52.54 11.77 -0.73
CA GLU A 864 52.96 13.10 -1.20
C GLU A 864 54.21 13.59 -0.48
N ASN A 865 55.10 14.29 -1.23
CA ASN A 865 56.30 14.84 -0.69
C ASN A 865 56.00 16.01 0.28
N ILE A 866 56.53 15.97 1.49
CA ILE A 866 56.30 16.97 2.54
C ILE A 866 56.70 18.39 2.07
N ILE A 867 57.79 18.51 1.31
CA ILE A 867 58.28 19.77 0.78
C ILE A 867 57.29 20.37 -0.21
N ASP A 868 56.75 19.55 -1.12
CA ASP A 868 55.79 20.02 -2.10
C ASP A 868 54.47 20.44 -1.43
N ALA A 869 54.03 19.70 -0.38
CA ALA A 869 52.82 20.02 0.39
C ALA A 869 52.95 21.35 1.20
N LEU A 870 54.17 21.75 1.56
CA LEU A 870 54.46 23.02 2.24
C LEU A 870 54.60 24.19 1.25
N ARG A 871 55.03 23.92 0.00
CA ARG A 871 55.34 24.92 -1.06
C ARG A 871 54.15 25.31 -1.94
N ASP A 872 53.14 24.48 -2.02
CA ASP A 872 51.96 24.67 -2.89
C ASP A 872 51.10 25.94 -2.64
N ASP A 873 51.37 26.68 -1.54
CA ASP A 873 50.73 27.97 -1.26
C ASP A 873 51.54 29.19 -1.72
N MET A 874 52.71 28.97 -2.31
CA MET A 874 53.58 30.09 -2.79
C MET A 874 53.57 30.24 -4.32
N ALA A 875 52.87 29.38 -5.08
CA ALA A 875 52.74 29.46 -6.53
C ALA A 875 51.35 30.00 -7.00
#